data_8fcb57a82487dcf0471e3629f865d1ca
#
_entry.id   8fcb57a82487dcf0471e3629f865d1ca
#
_cell.length_a   1.000
_cell.length_b   1.000
_cell.length_c   1.000
_cell.angle_alpha   90.00
_cell.angle_beta   90.00
_cell.angle_gamma   90.00
#
_symmetry.space_group_name_H-M   'P 1'
#
loop_
_entity.id
_entity.type
_entity.pdbx_description
1 polymer ?
#
loop_
_entity_poly.entity_id
_entity_poly.type
_entity_poly.pdbx_seq_one_letter_code
_entity_poly.pdbx_strand_id
1 'polypeptide(L)'
;MIRHTAAAVCLALSAAFGADICQPAQEVIQRFTGGKVPVKLNAVKDNEPDHYRVEVKDGTVEVSGNSPVALTHGFYAALKEQGRGICSWSGNRVEPGAWANGSATEGSTPFRYRYYFNVVTFGYTMVYWDWKRWEQEIDYMALHGINMPLALVAQEAITARVFKRLGLTEDEIQHYFVGPAHLPWMRMGNISALDSPMPKEWHADQVALQHKILDRMRSLGMTPVCPGFAGFVPQALKRIYPDIKLVETNWNGGLPHNWMITPDQPLFKKIGTMFIEEWEKEFGKCSHYLIDSFNEMDLPFPPHGQPARYEMLADYGRAVYDSIASANPDAVWMMQGWMFGFQRHIWDSRSLEALISKVPDDKMMLLDEAVDYSKHFWRNGVNWDFHKGFYNKQWIYSVIPNMGGKCGHTGVLEFYANGHLEALESANRGRLVGHGMAPEGIENNQVVYELMTDAAWSQKKMDLAAWLKNYSTCRYGSCPKEVEEFWALMCKSVYGTFTDHPYYNWLRGAGAANKGSINSNADYFKGIETLAKAAPKLHNSPLFRADLEEFAAGYLGGKVELLIMACDRALQEGDNEEAKKLDDQVTEYMLAMDRLLESHPNFRLDRWLAFARKHGKDNQKLADYYEKNARRLITVWGPPVNDYAARTWSGLIRDYYLPRHQLHMKGRFNPAEKVDVAKWELNWVEQKHGVSQAKPYPDTVEAATKLIAKATPITADALKPKDNSKQVATWSPDQVSTEWKEVSWAVSTQDLRQAGAVRFRFVRGDHRLDISEVKIELDGQIVAEVKHDGIAGAPSSNNVYRFTLPAGTAGNNSCHIIARVRSNGGNNSYGSVELLPKKK
;
A
#
# COMPACT_ATOMS: atom_id res chain seq x y z
N MET A 1 51.10 30.46 13.04
CA MET A 1 50.55 30.17 11.68
C MET A 1 49.26 29.38 11.89
N ILE A 2 48.30 29.94 12.67
CA ILE A 2 46.97 29.37 12.92
C ILE A 2 46.01 30.55 13.01
N ARG A 3 45.59 31.12 11.88
CA ARG A 3 44.55 32.16 11.85
C ARG A 3 43.90 32.35 10.47
N HIS A 4 44.10 31.47 9.49
CA HIS A 4 43.53 31.68 8.12
C HIS A 4 42.60 30.55 7.62
N THR A 5 42.32 29.52 8.42
CA THR A 5 41.43 28.40 8.02
C THR A 5 39.98 28.55 8.51
N ALA A 6 39.71 29.49 9.42
CA ALA A 6 38.34 29.71 9.94
C ALA A 6 37.48 30.64 9.07
N ALA A 7 38.11 31.42 8.17
CA ALA A 7 37.38 32.42 7.35
C ALA A 7 36.80 31.82 6.05
N ALA A 8 37.34 30.68 5.55
CA ALA A 8 36.84 30.09 4.30
C ALA A 8 35.60 29.24 4.45
N VAL A 9 35.38 28.67 5.65
CA VAL A 9 34.16 27.88 5.95
C VAL A 9 32.97 28.78 6.23
N CYS A 10 33.19 30.00 6.76
CA CYS A 10 32.10 30.98 6.95
C CYS A 10 31.68 31.66 5.63
N LEU A 11 32.51 31.70 4.61
CA LEU A 11 32.15 32.33 3.32
C LEU A 11 31.31 31.42 2.43
N ALA A 12 31.36 30.10 2.57
CA ALA A 12 30.48 29.17 1.84
C ALA A 12 29.05 29.10 2.46
N LEU A 13 28.93 29.35 3.76
CA LEU A 13 27.62 29.52 4.42
C LEU A 13 27.01 30.92 4.20
N SER A 14 27.85 31.97 3.99
CA SER A 14 27.32 33.31 3.77
C SER A 14 26.80 33.56 2.34
N ALA A 15 27.14 32.73 1.37
CA ALA A 15 26.56 32.83 0.02
C ALA A 15 25.11 32.33 -0.06
N ALA A 16 24.65 31.48 0.90
CA ALA A 16 23.25 31.06 1.02
C ALA A 16 22.35 32.12 1.70
N PHE A 17 22.91 33.10 2.40
CA PHE A 17 22.14 34.13 3.11
C PHE A 17 21.76 35.36 2.25
N GLY A 18 22.01 35.32 0.95
CA GLY A 18 21.67 36.41 0.02
C GLY A 18 20.46 36.14 -0.88
N ALA A 19 19.96 34.92 -0.94
CA ALA A 19 18.80 34.58 -1.73
C ALA A 19 17.51 35.07 -1.06
N ASP A 20 16.60 35.66 -1.82
CA ASP A 20 15.27 36.03 -1.34
C ASP A 20 14.42 34.76 -1.09
N ILE A 21 14.31 34.34 0.18
CA ILE A 21 13.52 33.17 0.58
C ILE A 21 12.01 33.38 0.40
N CYS A 22 11.56 34.59 0.25
CA CYS A 22 10.14 34.92 0.10
C CYS A 22 9.63 34.61 -1.32
N GLN A 23 10.43 34.85 -2.35
CA GLN A 23 9.98 34.68 -3.74
C GLN A 23 9.52 33.24 -4.06
N PRO A 24 10.28 32.16 -3.79
CA PRO A 24 9.83 30.80 -4.05
C PRO A 24 8.57 30.41 -3.25
N ALA A 25 8.46 30.88 -2.01
CA ALA A 25 7.27 30.66 -1.17
C ALA A 25 6.05 31.41 -1.74
N GLN A 26 6.23 32.66 -2.18
CA GLN A 26 5.16 33.45 -2.80
C GLN A 26 4.60 32.77 -4.05
N GLU A 27 5.46 32.19 -4.89
CA GLU A 27 5.04 31.43 -6.08
C GLU A 27 4.18 30.22 -5.74
N VAL A 28 4.54 29.45 -4.72
CA VAL A 28 3.73 28.31 -4.22
C VAL A 28 2.36 28.79 -3.78
N ILE A 29 2.31 29.82 -2.94
CA ILE A 29 1.06 30.37 -2.40
C ILE A 29 0.18 30.92 -3.53
N GLN A 30 0.77 31.60 -4.51
CA GLN A 30 0.05 32.12 -5.68
C GLN A 30 -0.55 31.01 -6.53
N ARG A 31 0.21 29.93 -6.83
CA ARG A 31 -0.34 28.78 -7.58
C ARG A 31 -1.46 28.08 -6.83
N PHE A 32 -1.30 27.89 -5.52
CA PHE A 32 -2.29 27.24 -4.67
C PHE A 32 -3.58 28.07 -4.53
N THR A 33 -3.45 29.38 -4.27
CA THR A 33 -4.61 30.27 -4.04
C THR A 33 -5.22 30.84 -5.32
N GLY A 34 -4.49 30.74 -6.45
CA GLY A 34 -4.85 31.45 -7.68
C GLY A 34 -4.83 32.98 -7.52
N GLY A 35 -4.03 33.49 -6.59
CA GLY A 35 -3.94 34.93 -6.26
C GLY A 35 -5.16 35.53 -5.55
N LYS A 36 -6.08 34.67 -5.03
CA LYS A 36 -7.36 35.11 -4.41
C LYS A 36 -7.22 35.57 -2.97
N VAL A 37 -6.06 35.39 -2.35
CA VAL A 37 -5.76 35.79 -0.96
C VAL A 37 -4.59 36.76 -0.99
N PRO A 38 -4.72 37.99 -0.44
CA PRO A 38 -3.61 38.92 -0.32
C PRO A 38 -2.62 38.42 0.75
N VAL A 39 -1.37 38.19 0.35
CA VAL A 39 -0.32 37.63 1.23
C VAL A 39 0.93 38.48 1.12
N LYS A 40 1.55 38.77 2.27
CA LYS A 40 2.86 39.39 2.39
C LYS A 40 3.79 38.48 3.20
N LEU A 41 4.97 38.22 2.68
CA LEU A 41 5.96 37.36 3.32
C LEU A 41 7.11 38.20 3.88
N ASN A 42 7.58 37.82 5.06
CA ASN A 42 8.70 38.45 5.78
C ASN A 42 9.71 37.37 6.19
N ALA A 43 10.95 37.50 5.74
CA ALA A 43 12.03 36.60 6.11
C ALA A 43 12.54 36.89 7.53
N VAL A 44 12.62 35.85 8.36
CA VAL A 44 13.32 35.84 9.64
C VAL A 44 14.71 35.21 9.41
N LYS A 45 15.75 35.81 10.00
CA LYS A 45 17.12 35.32 9.87
C LYS A 45 17.62 34.76 11.20
N ASP A 46 17.57 33.46 11.35
CA ASP A 46 18.15 32.70 12.44
C ASP A 46 18.54 31.29 11.96
N ASN A 47 19.07 30.45 12.88
CA ASN A 47 19.48 29.06 12.62
C ASN A 47 18.63 28.06 13.39
N GLU A 48 17.50 28.51 13.92
CA GLU A 48 16.57 27.64 14.64
C GLU A 48 15.88 26.67 13.68
N PRO A 49 15.30 25.58 14.17
CA PRO A 49 14.38 24.76 13.38
C PRO A 49 13.25 25.60 12.79
N ASP A 50 12.65 25.11 11.70
CA ASP A 50 11.61 25.87 11.01
C ASP A 50 10.51 26.34 11.94
N HIS A 51 10.21 27.65 11.87
CA HIS A 51 9.14 28.28 12.62
C HIS A 51 8.50 29.40 11.80
N TYR A 52 7.26 29.74 12.16
CA TYR A 52 6.50 30.80 11.51
C TYR A 52 5.62 31.57 12.50
N ARG A 53 5.26 32.79 12.11
CA ARG A 53 4.22 33.59 12.73
C ARG A 53 3.37 34.24 11.64
N VAL A 54 2.06 34.15 11.77
CA VAL A 54 1.08 34.72 10.85
C VAL A 54 0.22 35.72 11.60
N GLU A 55 0.04 36.88 11.02
CA GLU A 55 -0.87 37.93 11.53
C GLU A 55 -1.72 38.43 10.36
N VAL A 56 -2.96 38.80 10.61
CA VAL A 56 -3.84 39.43 9.63
C VAL A 56 -3.96 40.91 9.92
N LYS A 57 -3.53 41.75 8.95
CA LYS A 57 -3.58 43.20 9.04
C LYS A 57 -4.25 43.76 7.78
N ASP A 58 -5.28 44.54 7.97
CA ASP A 58 -6.04 45.17 6.86
C ASP A 58 -6.48 44.15 5.77
N GLY A 59 -6.90 42.96 6.22
CA GLY A 59 -7.31 41.86 5.34
C GLY A 59 -6.17 41.13 4.64
N THR A 60 -4.91 41.54 4.83
CA THR A 60 -3.70 40.93 4.27
C THR A 60 -3.12 39.93 5.26
N VAL A 61 -2.79 38.74 4.80
CA VAL A 61 -2.13 37.69 5.60
C VAL A 61 -0.61 37.96 5.57
N GLU A 62 -0.06 38.43 6.67
CA GLU A 62 1.38 38.62 6.84
C GLU A 62 2.01 37.38 7.47
N VAL A 63 2.92 36.73 6.75
CA VAL A 63 3.62 35.53 7.23
C VAL A 63 5.09 35.85 7.41
N SER A 64 5.61 35.58 8.62
CA SER A 64 7.02 35.64 8.95
C SER A 64 7.56 34.24 9.18
N GLY A 65 8.72 33.88 8.64
CA GLY A 65 9.30 32.54 8.80
C GLY A 65 10.78 32.52 8.37
N ASN A 66 11.53 31.51 8.85
CA ASN A 66 12.97 31.42 8.67
C ASN A 66 13.42 30.55 7.46
N SER A 67 12.46 29.97 6.75
CA SER A 67 12.72 29.26 5.48
C SER A 67 11.54 29.40 4.51
N PRO A 68 11.73 29.13 3.19
CA PRO A 68 10.61 29.13 2.24
C PRO A 68 9.51 28.14 2.63
N VAL A 69 9.89 26.94 3.16
CA VAL A 69 8.95 25.94 3.64
C VAL A 69 8.22 26.44 4.88
N ALA A 70 8.89 27.10 5.83
CA ALA A 70 8.22 27.68 7.00
C ALA A 70 7.22 28.78 6.60
N LEU A 71 7.54 29.60 5.61
CA LEU A 71 6.63 30.62 5.09
C LEU A 71 5.39 30.01 4.42
N THR A 72 5.57 29.01 3.55
CA THR A 72 4.44 28.36 2.87
C THR A 72 3.56 27.57 3.84
N HIS A 73 4.18 26.83 4.76
CA HIS A 73 3.47 26.07 5.78
C HIS A 73 2.74 26.97 6.77
N GLY A 74 3.37 28.08 7.20
CA GLY A 74 2.71 29.06 8.07
C GLY A 74 1.44 29.64 7.45
N PHE A 75 1.47 29.99 6.17
CA PHE A 75 0.28 30.39 5.43
C PHE A 75 -0.80 29.29 5.44
N TYR A 76 -0.38 28.04 5.14
CA TYR A 76 -1.27 26.89 5.04
C TYR A 76 -1.88 26.50 6.40
N ALA A 77 -1.10 26.54 7.47
CA ALA A 77 -1.56 26.29 8.83
C ALA A 77 -2.61 27.33 9.26
N ALA A 78 -2.37 28.61 9.01
CA ALA A 78 -3.34 29.67 9.30
C ALA A 78 -4.62 29.54 8.47
N LEU A 79 -4.51 29.14 7.19
CA LEU A 79 -5.66 28.85 6.33
C LEU A 79 -6.54 27.74 6.93
N LYS A 80 -5.91 26.65 7.42
CA LYS A 80 -6.60 25.51 8.04
C LYS A 80 -7.19 25.88 9.40
N GLU A 81 -6.47 26.60 10.23
CA GLU A 81 -6.96 27.01 11.55
C GLU A 81 -8.27 27.80 11.44
N GLN A 82 -8.42 28.59 10.39
CA GLN A 82 -9.65 29.31 10.10
C GLN A 82 -10.71 28.51 9.31
N GLY A 83 -10.47 27.24 9.02
CA GLY A 83 -11.39 26.39 8.23
C GLY A 83 -11.55 26.81 6.77
N ARG A 84 -10.65 27.64 6.22
CA ARG A 84 -10.82 28.30 4.93
C ARG A 84 -10.31 27.53 3.73
N GLY A 85 -9.64 26.40 3.93
CA GLY A 85 -9.18 25.62 2.78
C GLY A 85 -8.24 24.49 3.13
N ILE A 86 -7.92 23.72 2.08
CA ILE A 86 -7.02 22.58 2.10
C ILE A 86 -6.40 22.34 0.73
N CYS A 87 -5.15 21.90 0.70
CA CYS A 87 -4.46 21.38 -0.47
C CYS A 87 -4.53 19.86 -0.47
N SER A 88 -5.04 19.24 -1.53
CA SER A 88 -5.13 17.79 -1.59
C SER A 88 -5.02 17.25 -3.02
N TRP A 89 -4.72 15.95 -3.14
CA TRP A 89 -4.59 15.29 -4.45
C TRP A 89 -5.92 15.20 -5.22
N SER A 90 -7.05 15.14 -4.51
CA SER A 90 -8.37 15.12 -5.14
C SER A 90 -8.91 16.50 -5.49
N GLY A 91 -8.16 17.57 -5.15
CA GLY A 91 -8.47 18.95 -5.46
C GLY A 91 -8.14 19.89 -4.30
N ASN A 92 -8.10 21.17 -4.60
CA ASN A 92 -7.84 22.22 -3.62
C ASN A 92 -9.12 22.98 -3.30
N ARG A 93 -9.30 23.31 -2.02
CA ARG A 93 -10.29 24.29 -1.61
C ARG A 93 -9.56 25.49 -1.02
N VAL A 94 -9.89 26.68 -1.49
CA VAL A 94 -9.43 27.97 -0.93
C VAL A 94 -10.63 28.89 -0.94
N GLU A 95 -11.06 29.31 0.25
CA GLU A 95 -12.11 30.30 0.42
C GLU A 95 -11.54 31.70 0.16
N PRO A 96 -12.03 32.39 -0.88
CA PRO A 96 -11.56 33.73 -1.18
C PRO A 96 -12.08 34.77 -0.17
N GLY A 97 -11.52 35.98 -0.25
CA GLY A 97 -11.98 37.13 0.53
C GLY A 97 -11.05 37.46 1.70
N ALA A 98 -11.33 38.61 2.31
CA ALA A 98 -10.55 39.14 3.41
C ALA A 98 -10.64 38.26 4.66
N TRP A 99 -9.52 38.15 5.37
CA TRP A 99 -9.47 37.46 6.65
C TRP A 99 -9.77 38.45 7.81
N ALA A 100 -10.21 37.92 8.93
CA ALA A 100 -10.49 38.77 10.10
C ALA A 100 -9.20 39.36 10.66
N ASN A 101 -9.16 40.69 10.82
CA ASN A 101 -8.02 41.40 11.43
C ASN A 101 -7.76 40.92 12.86
N GLY A 102 -6.48 40.87 13.24
CA GLY A 102 -6.05 40.44 14.57
C GLY A 102 -5.99 38.92 14.78
N SER A 103 -6.33 38.11 13.78
CA SER A 103 -6.06 36.68 13.84
C SER A 103 -4.54 36.46 13.83
N ALA A 104 -4.04 35.64 14.78
CA ALA A 104 -2.63 35.29 14.85
C ALA A 104 -2.46 33.79 15.01
N THR A 105 -1.54 33.22 14.23
CA THR A 105 -1.17 31.81 14.29
C THR A 105 0.35 31.73 14.35
N GLU A 106 0.90 30.90 15.20
CA GLU A 106 2.34 30.65 15.27
C GLU A 106 2.62 29.17 15.43
N GLY A 107 3.74 28.72 14.91
CA GLY A 107 4.16 27.34 15.01
C GLY A 107 5.66 27.17 14.86
N SER A 108 6.16 26.13 15.50
CA SER A 108 7.55 25.68 15.38
C SER A 108 7.59 24.17 15.40
N THR A 109 8.58 23.58 14.73
CA THR A 109 8.79 22.14 14.75
C THR A 109 10.04 21.77 15.54
N PRO A 110 10.04 20.68 16.34
CA PRO A 110 11.24 20.19 16.99
C PRO A 110 12.16 19.41 16.01
N PHE A 111 11.70 19.17 14.79
CA PHE A 111 12.36 18.34 13.80
C PHE A 111 13.06 19.21 12.75
N ARG A 112 14.37 19.07 12.62
CA ARG A 112 15.13 19.72 11.55
C ARG A 112 14.67 19.24 10.17
N TYR A 113 14.34 17.92 10.04
CA TYR A 113 13.95 17.30 8.80
C TYR A 113 12.52 16.75 8.86
N ARG A 114 11.73 16.99 7.82
CA ARG A 114 10.42 16.39 7.58
C ARG A 114 10.51 15.62 6.27
N TYR A 115 10.71 14.28 6.45
CA TYR A 115 11.03 13.36 5.37
C TYR A 115 9.80 12.90 4.59
N TYR A 116 9.96 12.67 3.29
CA TYR A 116 8.88 12.19 2.45
C TYR A 116 9.34 11.27 1.33
N PHE A 117 8.51 10.26 1.02
CA PHE A 117 8.61 9.23 0.01
C PHE A 117 9.38 7.98 0.46
N ASN A 118 9.00 6.86 -0.19
CA ASN A 118 9.69 5.58 -0.22
C ASN A 118 10.35 5.41 -1.59
N VAL A 119 11.35 4.55 -1.70
CA VAL A 119 11.92 4.16 -3.00
C VAL A 119 10.81 3.65 -3.93
N VAL A 120 9.86 2.89 -3.37
CA VAL A 120 8.77 2.24 -4.11
C VAL A 120 7.68 3.22 -4.58
N THR A 121 7.56 4.41 -3.99
CA THR A 121 6.68 5.47 -4.50
C THR A 121 7.02 5.85 -5.95
N PHE A 122 8.32 5.76 -6.30
CA PHE A 122 8.83 5.99 -7.67
C PHE A 122 8.40 4.91 -8.68
N GLY A 123 7.81 3.81 -8.24
CA GLY A 123 7.14 2.82 -9.07
C GLY A 123 5.62 3.00 -9.04
N TYR A 124 5.01 2.79 -7.88
CA TYR A 124 3.56 2.70 -7.76
C TYR A 124 2.80 4.01 -8.00
N THR A 125 3.45 5.17 -7.98
CA THR A 125 2.74 6.43 -8.25
C THR A 125 3.51 7.34 -9.22
N MET A 126 4.80 7.58 -9.00
CA MET A 126 5.51 8.71 -9.63
C MET A 126 6.25 8.37 -10.91
N VAL A 127 6.38 7.08 -11.28
CA VAL A 127 7.25 6.62 -12.37
C VAL A 127 7.05 7.37 -13.69
N TYR A 128 5.79 7.66 -14.04
CA TYR A 128 5.45 8.30 -15.30
C TYR A 128 5.06 9.78 -15.18
N TRP A 129 5.30 10.40 -14.02
CA TRP A 129 4.96 11.81 -13.84
C TRP A 129 5.79 12.72 -14.72
N ASP A 130 5.13 13.68 -15.36
CA ASP A 130 5.78 14.80 -16.02
C ASP A 130 6.11 15.93 -15.04
N TRP A 131 6.79 16.97 -15.54
CA TRP A 131 7.16 18.14 -14.74
C TRP A 131 5.95 18.81 -14.08
N LYS A 132 4.83 18.93 -14.80
CA LYS A 132 3.63 19.58 -14.27
C LYS A 132 3.11 18.88 -13.02
N ARG A 133 3.09 17.52 -13.02
CA ARG A 133 2.66 16.76 -11.85
C ARG A 133 3.69 16.82 -10.71
N TRP A 134 4.99 16.80 -11.03
CA TRP A 134 6.06 16.98 -10.06
C TRP A 134 6.02 18.37 -9.40
N GLU A 135 5.80 19.44 -10.15
CA GLU A 135 5.68 20.80 -9.61
C GLU A 135 4.53 20.89 -8.61
N GLN A 136 3.37 20.28 -8.92
CA GLN A 136 2.24 20.22 -8.00
C GLN A 136 2.58 19.48 -6.71
N GLU A 137 3.35 18.39 -6.78
CA GLU A 137 3.76 17.64 -5.59
C GLU A 137 4.79 18.39 -4.76
N ILE A 138 5.72 19.11 -5.39
CA ILE A 138 6.69 19.95 -4.67
C ILE A 138 5.98 21.12 -3.97
N ASP A 139 4.97 21.71 -4.60
CA ASP A 139 4.13 22.72 -3.96
C ASP A 139 3.31 22.13 -2.81
N TYR A 140 2.76 20.92 -2.96
CA TYR A 140 2.12 20.15 -1.87
C TYR A 140 3.09 19.96 -0.70
N MET A 141 4.31 19.50 -0.97
CA MET A 141 5.34 19.32 0.07
C MET A 141 5.62 20.63 0.82
N ALA A 142 5.80 21.75 0.11
CA ALA A 142 6.10 23.03 0.72
C ALA A 142 4.95 23.53 1.62
N LEU A 143 3.68 23.40 1.18
CA LEU A 143 2.49 23.75 1.97
C LEU A 143 2.37 22.87 3.21
N HIS A 144 2.67 21.59 3.10
CA HIS A 144 2.61 20.62 4.20
C HIS A 144 3.87 20.61 5.09
N GLY A 145 4.80 21.53 4.87
CA GLY A 145 5.99 21.68 5.72
C GLY A 145 7.05 20.61 5.54
N ILE A 146 7.01 19.84 4.45
CA ILE A 146 8.00 18.83 4.10
C ILE A 146 9.24 19.51 3.53
N ASN A 147 10.44 19.15 4.03
CA ASN A 147 11.69 19.76 3.60
C ASN A 147 12.81 18.75 3.26
N MET A 148 12.56 17.45 3.35
CA MET A 148 13.55 16.41 3.07
C MET A 148 12.95 15.28 2.21
N PRO A 149 12.63 15.52 0.93
CA PRO A 149 12.07 14.50 0.05
C PRO A 149 13.16 13.62 -0.58
N LEU A 150 12.83 12.37 -0.94
CA LEU A 150 13.63 11.57 -1.86
C LEU A 150 13.59 12.18 -3.27
N ALA A 151 14.73 12.09 -3.99
CA ALA A 151 14.91 12.63 -5.34
C ALA A 151 15.68 11.63 -6.21
N LEU A 152 15.08 10.46 -6.49
CA LEU A 152 15.74 9.33 -7.16
C LEU A 152 15.59 9.30 -8.69
N VAL A 153 14.93 10.30 -9.28
CA VAL A 153 14.76 10.38 -10.74
C VAL A 153 16.14 10.43 -11.41
N ALA A 154 16.29 9.78 -12.56
CA ALA A 154 17.53 9.68 -13.33
C ALA A 154 18.69 8.86 -12.68
N GLN A 155 18.46 8.12 -11.60
CA GLN A 155 19.50 7.23 -11.04
C GLN A 155 20.10 6.31 -12.11
N GLU A 156 19.25 5.71 -12.96
CA GLU A 156 19.65 4.76 -14.00
C GLU A 156 20.50 5.41 -15.09
N ALA A 157 20.25 6.67 -15.42
CA ALA A 157 21.06 7.41 -16.37
C ALA A 157 22.52 7.60 -15.87
N ILE A 158 22.69 7.90 -14.58
CA ILE A 158 24.01 8.00 -13.96
C ILE A 158 24.66 6.63 -13.84
N THR A 159 23.91 5.60 -13.42
CA THR A 159 24.39 4.22 -13.39
C THR A 159 24.89 3.75 -14.75
N ALA A 160 24.15 4.03 -15.83
CA ALA A 160 24.55 3.69 -17.18
C ALA A 160 25.88 4.36 -17.60
N ARG A 161 26.07 5.63 -17.25
CA ARG A 161 27.34 6.35 -17.51
C ARG A 161 28.51 5.72 -16.77
N VAL A 162 28.33 5.36 -15.50
CA VAL A 162 29.35 4.68 -14.69
C VAL A 162 29.69 3.32 -15.30
N PHE A 163 28.72 2.52 -15.65
CA PHE A 163 28.93 1.19 -16.26
C PHE A 163 29.62 1.29 -17.63
N LYS A 164 29.29 2.28 -18.43
CA LYS A 164 29.98 2.55 -19.68
C LYS A 164 31.46 2.92 -19.46
N ARG A 165 31.76 3.74 -18.45
CA ARG A 165 33.15 4.08 -18.04
C ARG A 165 33.92 2.86 -17.54
N LEU A 166 33.25 1.85 -17.00
CA LEU A 166 33.87 0.58 -16.59
C LEU A 166 34.13 -0.36 -17.78
N GLY A 167 33.59 -0.09 -18.98
CA GLY A 167 33.80 -0.86 -20.19
C GLY A 167 32.67 -1.83 -20.55
N LEU A 168 31.49 -1.72 -19.93
CA LEU A 168 30.30 -2.44 -20.37
C LEU A 168 29.77 -1.83 -21.68
N THR A 169 29.26 -2.69 -22.55
CA THR A 169 28.62 -2.29 -23.80
C THR A 169 27.24 -1.69 -23.55
N GLU A 170 26.75 -0.92 -24.50
CA GLU A 170 25.40 -0.34 -24.43
C GLU A 170 24.33 -1.43 -24.30
N ASP A 171 24.49 -2.52 -25.03
CA ASP A 171 23.56 -3.66 -25.00
C ASP A 171 23.53 -4.35 -23.63
N GLU A 172 24.71 -4.63 -23.04
CA GLU A 172 24.82 -5.17 -21.68
C GLU A 172 24.15 -4.28 -20.64
N ILE A 173 24.26 -2.96 -20.77
CA ILE A 173 23.67 -1.98 -19.85
C ILE A 173 22.15 -1.96 -20.01
N GLN A 174 21.62 -1.86 -21.24
CA GLN A 174 20.18 -1.80 -21.49
C GLN A 174 19.43 -3.07 -21.06
N HIS A 175 20.06 -4.25 -21.26
CA HIS A 175 19.47 -5.52 -20.84
C HIS A 175 19.56 -5.81 -19.35
N TYR A 176 20.41 -5.10 -18.61
CA TYR A 176 20.47 -5.17 -17.15
C TYR A 176 19.31 -4.44 -16.48
N PHE A 177 18.90 -3.28 -17.02
CA PHE A 177 17.82 -2.51 -16.44
C PHE A 177 16.46 -3.21 -16.58
N VAL A 178 15.60 -2.99 -15.58
CA VAL A 178 14.18 -3.38 -15.65
C VAL A 178 13.38 -2.30 -16.39
N GLY A 179 12.14 -2.62 -16.76
CA GLY A 179 11.19 -1.61 -17.23
C GLY A 179 10.92 -0.53 -16.17
N PRO A 180 10.62 0.72 -16.58
CA PRO A 180 10.57 1.87 -15.68
C PRO A 180 9.71 1.71 -14.42
N ALA A 181 8.57 1.04 -14.51
CA ALA A 181 7.69 0.84 -13.37
C ALA A 181 8.31 -0.04 -12.26
N HIS A 182 9.26 -0.89 -12.60
CA HIS A 182 9.89 -1.84 -11.68
C HIS A 182 11.27 -1.37 -11.16
N LEU A 183 11.72 -0.17 -11.52
CA LEU A 183 13.00 0.42 -11.08
C LEU A 183 13.21 0.42 -9.56
N PRO A 184 12.21 0.69 -8.71
CA PRO A 184 12.39 0.62 -7.27
C PRO A 184 13.02 -0.69 -6.78
N TRP A 185 12.53 -1.82 -7.23
CA TRP A 185 13.03 -3.14 -6.81
C TRP A 185 14.40 -3.46 -7.38
N MET A 186 14.74 -2.89 -8.53
CA MET A 186 16.12 -2.95 -9.04
C MET A 186 17.07 -2.08 -8.21
N ARG A 187 16.66 -0.88 -7.81
CA ARG A 187 17.43 0.04 -6.94
C ARG A 187 17.74 -0.59 -5.59
N MET A 188 16.80 -1.34 -5.03
CA MET A 188 16.94 -2.08 -3.79
C MET A 188 17.64 -3.46 -3.97
N GLY A 189 17.96 -3.86 -5.21
CA GLY A 189 18.67 -5.10 -5.50
C GLY A 189 17.80 -6.36 -5.62
N ASN A 190 16.49 -6.23 -5.56
CA ASN A 190 15.59 -7.39 -5.56
C ASN A 190 15.55 -8.11 -6.90
N ILE A 191 15.56 -7.38 -8.03
CA ILE A 191 15.44 -7.92 -9.39
C ILE A 191 16.33 -7.19 -10.38
N SER A 192 16.55 -7.80 -11.56
CA SER A 192 17.12 -7.17 -12.74
C SER A 192 16.38 -7.61 -14.00
N ALA A 193 16.61 -6.97 -15.14
CA ALA A 193 16.21 -7.39 -16.48
C ALA A 193 14.70 -7.67 -16.74
N LEU A 194 13.79 -7.42 -15.80
CA LEU A 194 12.35 -7.60 -16.02
C LEU A 194 11.84 -6.54 -17.02
N ASP A 195 11.18 -6.97 -18.09
CA ASP A 195 10.73 -6.11 -19.21
C ASP A 195 11.88 -5.34 -19.90
N SER A 196 13.10 -5.88 -19.86
CA SER A 196 14.25 -5.35 -20.63
C SER A 196 14.12 -5.59 -22.15
N PRO A 197 14.86 -4.88 -23.00
CA PRO A 197 15.75 -3.76 -22.68
C PRO A 197 15.01 -2.47 -22.38
N MET A 198 15.58 -1.65 -21.49
CA MET A 198 15.05 -0.33 -21.21
C MET A 198 15.27 0.61 -22.40
N PRO A 199 14.27 1.41 -22.83
CA PRO A 199 14.45 2.40 -23.90
C PRO A 199 15.49 3.46 -23.57
N LYS A 200 16.39 3.77 -24.51
CA LYS A 200 17.46 4.75 -24.31
C LYS A 200 16.93 6.16 -24.06
N GLU A 201 15.81 6.50 -24.69
CA GLU A 201 15.14 7.79 -24.58
C GLU A 201 14.73 8.09 -23.13
N TRP A 202 14.43 7.03 -22.35
CA TRP A 202 14.10 7.16 -20.93
C TRP A 202 15.16 7.92 -20.15
N HIS A 203 16.44 7.58 -20.31
CA HIS A 203 17.53 8.20 -19.56
C HIS A 203 17.63 9.71 -19.77
N ALA A 204 17.56 10.17 -21.03
CA ALA A 204 17.66 11.58 -21.34
C ALA A 204 16.47 12.38 -20.79
N ASP A 205 15.26 11.84 -20.91
CA ASP A 205 14.06 12.49 -20.41
C ASP A 205 14.07 12.58 -18.88
N GLN A 206 14.56 11.55 -18.19
CA GLN A 206 14.67 11.57 -16.72
C GLN A 206 15.75 12.55 -16.23
N VAL A 207 16.87 12.69 -16.93
CA VAL A 207 17.90 13.70 -16.60
C VAL A 207 17.31 15.11 -16.69
N ALA A 208 16.61 15.42 -17.78
CA ALA A 208 15.98 16.74 -17.96
C ALA A 208 14.89 17.02 -16.90
N LEU A 209 14.16 15.99 -16.47
CA LEU A 209 13.18 16.10 -15.41
C LEU A 209 13.84 16.32 -14.04
N GLN A 210 14.90 15.57 -13.72
CA GLN A 210 15.60 15.64 -12.44
C GLN A 210 16.23 17.01 -12.18
N HIS A 211 16.77 17.69 -13.21
CA HIS A 211 17.22 19.07 -13.08
C HIS A 211 16.11 19.97 -12.54
N LYS A 212 14.92 19.92 -13.14
CA LYS A 212 13.78 20.75 -12.72
C LYS A 212 13.34 20.42 -11.29
N ILE A 213 13.32 19.12 -10.93
CA ILE A 213 12.97 18.66 -9.57
C ILE A 213 13.94 19.23 -8.55
N LEU A 214 15.25 19.03 -8.76
CA LEU A 214 16.27 19.48 -7.82
C LEU A 214 16.35 20.99 -7.71
N ASP A 215 16.26 21.69 -8.82
CA ASP A 215 16.27 23.16 -8.84
C ASP A 215 15.09 23.73 -8.06
N ARG A 216 13.90 23.15 -8.24
CA ARG A 216 12.70 23.58 -7.51
C ARG A 216 12.80 23.24 -6.01
N MET A 217 13.21 22.03 -5.65
CA MET A 217 13.40 21.65 -4.26
C MET A 217 14.42 22.58 -3.56
N ARG A 218 15.55 22.83 -4.20
CA ARG A 218 16.62 23.72 -3.67
C ARG A 218 16.13 25.15 -3.54
N SER A 219 15.38 25.67 -4.50
CA SER A 219 14.82 27.03 -4.42
C SER A 219 13.89 27.21 -3.23
N LEU A 220 13.22 26.14 -2.79
CA LEU A 220 12.38 26.11 -1.61
C LEU A 220 13.14 25.78 -0.30
N GLY A 221 14.49 25.72 -0.35
CA GLY A 221 15.30 25.40 0.81
C GLY A 221 15.16 23.94 1.28
N MET A 222 14.61 23.05 0.47
CA MET A 222 14.51 21.63 0.78
C MET A 222 15.89 20.97 0.67
N THR A 223 16.08 19.91 1.42
CA THR A 223 17.24 19.02 1.40
C THR A 223 16.89 17.73 0.65
N PRO A 224 17.05 17.65 -0.67
CA PRO A 224 16.74 16.42 -1.40
C PRO A 224 17.69 15.29 -0.97
N VAL A 225 17.17 14.09 -0.81
CA VAL A 225 17.93 12.86 -0.60
C VAL A 225 18.17 12.22 -1.97
N CYS A 226 19.43 12.19 -2.39
CA CYS A 226 19.84 11.70 -3.71
C CYS A 226 20.25 10.21 -3.65
N PRO A 227 20.25 9.47 -4.77
CA PRO A 227 20.67 8.08 -4.78
C PRO A 227 22.19 7.94 -4.67
N GLY A 228 22.65 6.82 -4.09
CA GLY A 228 24.02 6.37 -4.15
C GLY A 228 24.15 4.96 -4.73
N PHE A 229 25.36 4.40 -4.74
CA PHE A 229 25.62 3.06 -5.24
C PHE A 229 25.50 2.02 -4.13
N ALA A 230 24.52 1.12 -4.23
CA ALA A 230 24.24 0.12 -3.20
C ALA A 230 24.92 -1.26 -3.45
N GLY A 231 25.76 -1.38 -4.47
CA GLY A 231 26.50 -2.61 -4.76
C GLY A 231 25.97 -3.44 -5.93
N PHE A 232 24.83 -3.09 -6.50
CA PHE A 232 24.18 -3.89 -7.54
C PHE A 232 24.77 -3.63 -8.93
N VAL A 233 25.11 -4.72 -9.64
CA VAL A 233 25.82 -4.66 -10.91
C VAL A 233 25.35 -5.78 -11.85
N PRO A 234 25.47 -5.60 -13.19
CA PRO A 234 25.23 -6.67 -14.15
C PRO A 234 26.30 -7.77 -14.05
N GLN A 235 25.88 -9.03 -14.22
CA GLN A 235 26.80 -10.17 -14.26
C GLN A 235 27.88 -10.02 -15.35
N ALA A 236 27.57 -9.32 -16.44
CA ALA A 236 28.49 -9.00 -17.53
C ALA A 236 29.77 -8.27 -17.06
N LEU A 237 29.76 -7.68 -15.86
CA LEU A 237 30.94 -7.04 -15.29
C LEU A 237 32.11 -8.02 -15.08
N LYS A 238 31.83 -9.33 -14.88
CA LYS A 238 32.86 -10.39 -14.83
C LYS A 238 33.69 -10.51 -16.10
N ARG A 239 33.18 -10.12 -17.25
CA ARG A 239 33.95 -10.09 -18.51
C ARG A 239 35.14 -9.12 -18.43
N ILE A 240 34.96 -8.04 -17.69
CA ILE A 240 35.96 -6.96 -17.55
C ILE A 240 36.83 -7.18 -16.30
N TYR A 241 36.22 -7.66 -15.24
CA TYR A 241 36.86 -7.93 -13.95
C TYR A 241 36.63 -9.42 -13.58
N PRO A 242 37.42 -10.37 -14.15
CA PRO A 242 37.16 -11.80 -13.98
C PRO A 242 37.21 -12.29 -12.52
N ASP A 243 38.02 -11.63 -11.68
CA ASP A 243 38.26 -12.05 -10.30
C ASP A 243 37.25 -11.51 -9.31
N ILE A 244 36.26 -10.70 -9.73
CA ILE A 244 35.23 -10.16 -8.83
C ILE A 244 34.34 -11.28 -8.30
N LYS A 245 34.02 -11.17 -7.01
CA LYS A 245 33.05 -12.05 -6.37
C LYS A 245 31.67 -11.35 -6.41
N LEU A 246 30.73 -11.97 -7.11
CA LEU A 246 29.33 -11.53 -7.15
C LEU A 246 28.50 -12.45 -6.28
N VAL A 247 27.70 -11.84 -5.40
CA VAL A 247 26.65 -12.52 -4.64
C VAL A 247 25.34 -12.36 -5.41
N GLU A 248 24.67 -13.47 -5.69
CA GLU A 248 23.34 -13.47 -6.29
C GLU A 248 22.31 -13.06 -5.26
N THR A 249 21.46 -12.11 -5.61
CA THR A 249 20.33 -11.71 -4.75
C THR A 249 19.12 -12.53 -5.14
N ASN A 250 18.50 -13.18 -4.16
CA ASN A 250 17.33 -14.02 -4.37
C ASN A 250 16.16 -13.49 -3.56
N TRP A 251 15.41 -12.57 -4.16
CA TRP A 251 14.25 -11.97 -3.50
C TRP A 251 13.01 -12.85 -3.59
N ASN A 252 12.68 -13.32 -4.80
CA ASN A 252 11.47 -14.13 -5.05
C ASN A 252 11.70 -15.15 -6.16
N GLY A 253 11.30 -16.37 -5.94
CA GLY A 253 11.38 -17.43 -6.94
C GLY A 253 10.61 -17.09 -8.22
N GLY A 254 11.28 -17.20 -9.37
CA GLY A 254 10.70 -17.00 -10.69
C GLY A 254 10.85 -15.59 -11.28
N LEU A 255 11.38 -14.63 -10.53
CA LEU A 255 11.78 -13.31 -11.05
C LEU A 255 13.29 -13.31 -11.39
N PRO A 256 13.73 -12.53 -12.40
CA PRO A 256 15.16 -12.40 -12.70
C PRO A 256 15.94 -11.83 -11.53
N HIS A 257 16.99 -12.51 -11.12
CA HIS A 257 17.82 -12.13 -9.98
C HIS A 257 18.70 -10.92 -10.30
N ASN A 258 19.22 -10.28 -9.26
CA ASN A 258 20.25 -9.27 -9.38
C ASN A 258 21.58 -9.81 -8.81
N TRP A 259 22.66 -9.05 -8.95
CA TRP A 259 23.99 -9.42 -8.53
C TRP A 259 24.61 -8.28 -7.73
N MET A 260 25.28 -8.59 -6.64
CA MET A 260 25.89 -7.63 -5.75
C MET A 260 27.40 -7.83 -5.65
N ILE A 261 28.16 -6.75 -5.74
CA ILE A 261 29.53 -6.67 -5.25
C ILE A 261 29.46 -6.33 -3.77
N THR A 262 30.10 -7.13 -2.92
CA THR A 262 30.15 -6.84 -1.48
C THR A 262 31.08 -5.65 -1.17
N PRO A 263 30.79 -4.87 -0.13
CA PRO A 263 31.53 -3.64 0.18
C PRO A 263 33.02 -3.80 0.47
N ASP A 264 33.49 -5.00 0.89
CA ASP A 264 34.89 -5.33 1.15
C ASP A 264 35.76 -5.35 -0.13
N GLN A 265 35.14 -5.40 -1.31
CA GLN A 265 35.86 -5.43 -2.56
C GLN A 265 36.24 -4.02 -3.03
N PRO A 266 37.52 -3.77 -3.44
CA PRO A 266 37.95 -2.43 -3.86
C PRO A 266 37.14 -1.82 -5.00
N LEU A 267 36.57 -2.68 -5.87
CA LEU A 267 35.74 -2.24 -6.96
C LEU A 267 34.41 -1.62 -6.48
N PHE A 268 33.86 -2.05 -5.35
CA PHE A 268 32.69 -1.41 -4.73
C PHE A 268 32.93 0.07 -4.47
N LYS A 269 34.02 0.37 -3.74
CA LYS A 269 34.41 1.76 -3.45
C LYS A 269 34.63 2.56 -4.74
N LYS A 270 35.35 1.98 -5.72
CA LYS A 270 35.58 2.65 -7.02
C LYS A 270 34.29 3.02 -7.72
N ILE A 271 33.35 2.08 -7.84
CA ILE A 271 32.07 2.33 -8.51
C ILE A 271 31.24 3.37 -7.75
N GLY A 272 31.16 3.24 -6.41
CA GLY A 272 30.41 4.18 -5.58
C GLY A 272 30.98 5.61 -5.67
N THR A 273 32.29 5.77 -5.63
CA THR A 273 32.93 7.09 -5.82
C THR A 273 32.62 7.65 -7.20
N MET A 274 32.77 6.85 -8.27
CA MET A 274 32.43 7.27 -9.63
C MET A 274 30.97 7.67 -9.78
N PHE A 275 30.05 7.00 -9.08
CA PHE A 275 28.63 7.31 -9.11
C PHE A 275 28.37 8.69 -8.52
N ILE A 276 28.92 8.99 -7.34
CA ILE A 276 28.78 10.30 -6.69
C ILE A 276 29.39 11.41 -7.56
N GLU A 277 30.59 11.19 -8.11
CA GLU A 277 31.24 12.14 -9.03
C GLU A 277 30.37 12.46 -10.26
N GLU A 278 29.81 11.43 -10.94
CA GLU A 278 28.94 11.63 -12.10
C GLU A 278 27.62 12.28 -11.73
N TRP A 279 27.04 11.93 -10.56
CA TRP A 279 25.84 12.58 -10.05
C TRP A 279 26.07 14.06 -9.78
N GLU A 280 27.13 14.41 -9.04
CA GLU A 280 27.44 15.80 -8.71
C GLU A 280 27.88 16.63 -9.91
N LYS A 281 28.54 16.02 -10.87
CA LYS A 281 28.87 16.66 -12.15
C LYS A 281 27.63 17.06 -12.94
N GLU A 282 26.59 16.22 -12.95
CA GLU A 282 25.34 16.47 -13.67
C GLU A 282 24.41 17.41 -12.89
N PHE A 283 24.17 17.12 -11.61
CA PHE A 283 23.10 17.73 -10.82
C PHE A 283 23.59 18.67 -9.72
N GLY A 284 24.90 18.84 -9.55
CA GLY A 284 25.48 19.59 -8.45
C GLY A 284 25.53 18.79 -7.14
N LYS A 285 26.19 19.36 -6.13
CA LYS A 285 26.41 18.72 -4.83
C LYS A 285 25.10 18.38 -4.14
N CYS A 286 25.08 17.20 -3.51
CA CYS A 286 24.05 16.75 -2.61
C CYS A 286 24.63 16.55 -1.21
N SER A 287 23.81 16.76 -0.17
CA SER A 287 24.27 16.57 1.22
C SER A 287 23.92 15.19 1.77
N HIS A 288 22.91 14.51 1.22
CA HIS A 288 22.42 13.22 1.70
C HIS A 288 22.28 12.24 0.54
N TYR A 289 22.87 11.05 0.69
CA TYR A 289 22.80 9.97 -0.30
C TYR A 289 22.20 8.73 0.31
N LEU A 290 21.09 8.24 -0.28
CA LEU A 290 20.45 6.98 0.10
C LEU A 290 21.22 5.80 -0.47
N ILE A 291 21.64 4.90 0.40
CA ILE A 291 22.28 3.62 0.04
C ILE A 291 21.75 2.52 0.94
N ASP A 292 21.02 1.57 0.33
CA ASP A 292 20.44 0.40 0.99
C ASP A 292 21.05 -0.88 0.40
N SER A 293 22.24 -1.23 0.86
CA SER A 293 23.03 -2.35 0.29
C SER A 293 22.47 -3.73 0.64
N PHE A 294 21.58 -3.85 1.64
CA PHE A 294 21.24 -5.15 2.24
C PHE A 294 19.72 -5.35 2.42
N ASN A 295 18.91 -4.60 1.69
CA ASN A 295 17.46 -4.63 1.85
C ASN A 295 16.87 -5.97 1.39
N GLU A 296 16.18 -6.67 2.30
CA GLU A 296 15.51 -7.96 2.07
C GLU A 296 16.39 -9.05 1.44
N MET A 297 17.67 -9.10 1.83
CA MET A 297 18.64 -10.06 1.31
C MET A 297 19.15 -10.97 2.40
N ASP A 298 19.29 -12.26 2.06
CA ASP A 298 20.05 -13.23 2.82
C ASP A 298 21.51 -13.21 2.33
N LEU A 299 22.38 -12.53 3.06
CA LEU A 299 23.80 -12.50 2.77
C LEU A 299 24.52 -13.61 3.54
N PRO A 300 25.67 -14.12 3.04
CA PRO A 300 26.44 -15.16 3.69
C PRO A 300 27.22 -14.59 4.89
N PHE A 301 26.51 -14.00 5.86
CA PHE A 301 27.11 -13.52 7.09
C PHE A 301 27.50 -14.70 8.01
N PRO A 302 28.63 -14.59 8.72
CA PRO A 302 28.95 -15.50 9.80
C PRO A 302 27.81 -15.57 10.83
N PRO A 303 27.62 -16.70 11.53
CA PRO A 303 26.56 -16.85 12.52
C PRO A 303 26.57 -15.76 13.59
N HIS A 304 25.38 -15.45 14.14
CA HIS A 304 25.24 -14.55 15.29
C HIS A 304 26.13 -14.98 16.46
N GLY A 305 26.66 -14.00 17.18
CA GLY A 305 27.54 -14.22 18.33
C GLY A 305 29.03 -14.42 17.97
N GLN A 306 29.35 -14.69 16.71
CA GLN A 306 30.75 -14.83 16.29
C GLN A 306 31.39 -13.44 16.04
N PRO A 307 32.62 -13.16 16.58
CA PRO A 307 33.31 -11.90 16.34
C PRO A 307 33.44 -11.55 14.85
N ALA A 308 33.75 -12.52 14.00
CA ALA A 308 33.92 -12.35 12.56
C ALA A 308 32.70 -11.73 11.86
N ARG A 309 31.45 -11.97 12.36
CA ARG A 309 30.25 -11.33 11.85
C ARG A 309 30.29 -9.82 12.07
N TYR A 310 30.62 -9.42 13.27
CA TYR A 310 30.59 -8.01 13.66
C TYR A 310 31.74 -7.21 13.07
N GLU A 311 32.92 -7.83 12.95
CA GLU A 311 34.08 -7.23 12.26
C GLU A 311 33.75 -6.99 10.79
N MET A 312 33.22 -8.00 10.11
CA MET A 312 32.80 -7.90 8.69
C MET A 312 31.74 -6.82 8.48
N LEU A 313 30.69 -6.76 9.34
CA LEU A 313 29.64 -5.74 9.23
C LEU A 313 30.22 -4.33 9.44
N ALA A 314 31.12 -4.16 10.40
CA ALA A 314 31.80 -2.88 10.66
C ALA A 314 32.66 -2.44 9.46
N ASP A 315 33.34 -3.37 8.80
CA ASP A 315 34.12 -3.09 7.60
C ASP A 315 33.22 -2.79 6.40
N TYR A 316 32.08 -3.46 6.28
CA TYR A 316 31.08 -3.18 5.26
C TYR A 316 30.51 -1.77 5.39
N GLY A 317 30.09 -1.38 6.61
CA GLY A 317 29.58 -0.02 6.84
C GLY A 317 30.63 1.04 6.55
N ARG A 318 31.91 0.80 6.94
CA ARG A 318 32.99 1.69 6.61
C ARG A 318 33.21 1.82 5.11
N ALA A 319 33.20 0.72 4.37
CA ALA A 319 33.42 0.72 2.92
C ALA A 319 32.31 1.42 2.15
N VAL A 320 31.04 1.24 2.57
CA VAL A 320 29.90 1.99 2.01
C VAL A 320 30.09 3.49 2.23
N TYR A 321 30.40 3.91 3.46
CA TYR A 321 30.64 5.32 3.77
C TYR A 321 31.82 5.88 2.96
N ASP A 322 32.96 5.15 2.92
CA ASP A 322 34.15 5.58 2.17
C ASP A 322 33.88 5.74 0.66
N SER A 323 32.93 5.00 0.09
CA SER A 323 32.53 5.16 -1.31
C SER A 323 31.87 6.50 -1.61
N ILE A 324 31.19 7.08 -0.61
CA ILE A 324 30.60 8.43 -0.68
C ILE A 324 31.64 9.48 -0.34
N ALA A 325 32.31 9.33 0.82
CA ALA A 325 33.21 10.31 1.38
C ALA A 325 34.46 10.59 0.51
N SER A 326 34.84 9.62 -0.34
CA SER A 326 35.95 9.78 -1.30
C SER A 326 35.62 10.80 -2.39
N ALA A 327 34.37 10.95 -2.77
CA ALA A 327 33.92 11.97 -3.73
C ALA A 327 33.43 13.24 -3.01
N ASN A 328 32.68 13.07 -1.91
CA ASN A 328 32.06 14.16 -1.16
C ASN A 328 32.25 13.93 0.36
N PRO A 329 33.28 14.47 1.00
CA PRO A 329 33.54 14.26 2.43
C PRO A 329 32.49 14.92 3.35
N ASP A 330 31.70 15.85 2.84
CA ASP A 330 30.65 16.54 3.60
C ASP A 330 29.35 15.78 3.61
N ALA A 331 29.16 14.81 2.71
CA ALA A 331 27.92 14.08 2.55
C ALA A 331 27.60 13.15 3.74
N VAL A 332 26.32 12.91 3.91
CA VAL A 332 25.74 12.00 4.90
C VAL A 332 25.19 10.76 4.20
N TRP A 333 25.57 9.59 4.66
CA TRP A 333 24.94 8.34 4.25
C TRP A 333 23.58 8.20 4.92
N MET A 334 22.53 8.12 4.13
CA MET A 334 21.17 7.80 4.61
C MET A 334 20.82 6.35 4.29
N MET A 335 20.20 5.65 5.25
CA MET A 335 19.80 4.24 5.12
C MET A 335 18.37 4.06 5.59
N GLN A 336 17.54 3.34 4.79
CA GLN A 336 16.18 2.95 5.18
C GLN A 336 16.21 1.83 6.22
N GLY A 337 15.32 1.90 7.19
CA GLY A 337 15.26 0.99 8.34
C GLY A 337 14.22 -0.12 8.24
N TRP A 338 13.61 -0.35 7.08
CA TRP A 338 12.64 -1.44 6.88
C TRP A 338 13.17 -2.78 7.36
N MET A 339 14.37 -3.14 6.95
CA MET A 339 15.01 -4.41 7.29
C MET A 339 15.21 -4.62 8.79
N PHE A 340 15.37 -3.55 9.57
CA PHE A 340 15.60 -3.67 11.03
C PHE A 340 14.36 -4.12 11.80
N GLY A 341 13.18 -3.92 11.25
CA GLY A 341 11.93 -4.48 11.76
C GLY A 341 11.53 -5.80 11.08
N PHE A 342 11.54 -5.82 9.75
CA PHE A 342 11.11 -6.96 8.92
C PHE A 342 12.06 -8.17 9.05
N GLN A 343 13.38 -7.94 9.03
CA GLN A 343 14.39 -8.97 9.14
C GLN A 343 15.15 -8.90 10.48
N ARG A 344 14.47 -8.67 11.59
CA ARG A 344 15.09 -8.56 12.92
C ARG A 344 15.90 -9.79 13.32
N HIS A 345 15.61 -10.96 12.76
CA HIS A 345 16.39 -12.18 12.93
C HIS A 345 17.79 -12.09 12.29
N ILE A 346 18.00 -11.21 11.30
CA ILE A 346 19.31 -10.89 10.70
C ILE A 346 19.91 -9.68 11.39
N TRP A 347 19.11 -8.64 11.60
CA TRP A 347 19.50 -7.32 12.13
C TRP A 347 19.17 -7.19 13.62
N ASP A 348 19.81 -8.04 14.45
CA ASP A 348 19.78 -7.86 15.89
C ASP A 348 20.51 -6.58 16.31
N SER A 349 20.41 -6.19 17.58
CA SER A 349 21.01 -4.94 18.08
C SER A 349 22.51 -4.87 17.85
N ARG A 350 23.24 -5.98 18.02
CA ARG A 350 24.70 -6.03 17.82
C ARG A 350 25.11 -5.97 16.35
N SER A 351 24.31 -6.56 15.46
CA SER A 351 24.58 -6.54 14.01
C SER A 351 24.43 -5.14 13.44
N LEU A 352 23.37 -4.41 13.80
CA LEU A 352 23.25 -3.01 13.38
C LEU A 352 24.31 -2.13 14.02
N GLU A 353 24.55 -2.25 15.33
CA GLU A 353 25.62 -1.51 16.02
C GLU A 353 26.97 -1.69 15.32
N ALA A 354 27.33 -2.92 14.96
CA ALA A 354 28.55 -3.21 14.25
C ALA A 354 28.60 -2.55 12.87
N LEU A 355 27.56 -2.68 12.06
CA LEU A 355 27.48 -2.09 10.72
C LEU A 355 27.79 -0.58 10.73
N ILE A 356 27.25 0.14 11.70
CA ILE A 356 27.36 1.60 11.74
C ILE A 356 28.53 2.10 12.60
N SER A 357 29.23 1.22 13.32
CA SER A 357 30.25 1.59 14.33
C SER A 357 31.44 2.38 13.78
N LYS A 358 31.87 2.10 12.55
CA LYS A 358 33.03 2.77 11.92
C LYS A 358 32.65 3.98 11.05
N VAL A 359 31.35 4.35 11.02
CA VAL A 359 30.89 5.56 10.33
C VAL A 359 30.83 6.71 11.34
N PRO A 360 31.31 7.94 11.04
CA PRO A 360 31.18 9.07 11.96
C PRO A 360 29.72 9.39 12.28
N ASP A 361 29.42 9.81 13.52
CA ASP A 361 28.04 9.98 14.01
C ASP A 361 27.25 11.06 13.27
N ASP A 362 27.91 12.08 12.76
CA ASP A 362 27.32 13.17 11.97
C ASP A 362 27.22 12.86 10.46
N LYS A 363 27.80 11.72 10.05
CA LYS A 363 27.87 11.29 8.63
C LYS A 363 26.92 10.13 8.32
N MET A 364 26.05 9.79 9.24
CA MET A 364 25.02 8.76 9.02
C MET A 364 23.66 9.20 9.55
N MET A 365 22.63 8.87 8.81
CA MET A 365 21.24 9.09 9.16
C MET A 365 20.43 7.83 8.88
N LEU A 366 19.70 7.35 9.88
CA LEU A 366 18.83 6.18 9.77
C LEU A 366 17.37 6.64 9.69
N LEU A 367 16.65 6.15 8.70
CA LEU A 367 15.21 6.31 8.62
C LEU A 367 14.56 5.15 9.35
N ASP A 368 13.98 5.36 10.55
CA ASP A 368 13.12 4.36 11.16
C ASP A 368 11.77 4.35 10.41
N GLU A 369 11.77 3.67 9.28
CA GLU A 369 10.82 3.82 8.20
C GLU A 369 9.41 3.36 8.55
N ALA A 370 9.30 2.34 9.44
CA ALA A 370 8.08 1.58 9.65
C ALA A 370 7.71 1.45 11.13
N VAL A 371 7.69 2.58 11.86
CA VAL A 371 7.36 2.58 13.29
C VAL A 371 5.93 2.07 13.55
N ASP A 372 5.00 2.37 12.67
CA ASP A 372 3.62 1.86 12.68
C ASP A 372 3.56 0.33 12.53
N TYR A 373 4.33 -0.25 11.62
CA TYR A 373 4.46 -1.70 11.46
C TYR A 373 5.07 -2.37 12.70
N SER A 374 6.15 -1.81 13.22
CA SER A 374 6.82 -2.31 14.42
C SER A 374 5.87 -2.30 15.63
N LYS A 375 5.09 -1.22 15.80
CA LYS A 375 4.15 -1.06 16.91
C LYS A 375 2.91 -1.94 16.79
N HIS A 376 2.27 -1.96 15.61
CA HIS A 376 0.91 -2.48 15.47
C HIS A 376 0.81 -3.80 14.74
N PHE A 377 1.71 -4.10 13.79
CA PHE A 377 1.66 -5.31 12.96
C PHE A 377 2.64 -6.37 13.44
N TRP A 378 3.94 -6.12 13.40
CA TRP A 378 4.94 -7.09 13.87
C TRP A 378 4.90 -7.27 15.38
N ARG A 379 4.56 -6.22 16.12
CA ARG A 379 4.47 -6.20 17.59
C ARG A 379 5.76 -6.68 18.27
N ASN A 380 6.88 -6.38 17.65
CA ASN A 380 8.21 -6.76 18.11
C ASN A 380 8.96 -5.61 18.82
N GLY A 381 8.25 -4.54 19.16
CA GLY A 381 8.80 -3.29 19.69
C GLY A 381 9.31 -2.37 18.59
N VAL A 382 9.31 -1.06 18.84
CA VAL A 382 9.78 -0.07 17.88
C VAL A 382 11.29 -0.13 17.69
N ASN A 383 11.78 0.05 16.47
CA ASN A 383 13.20 -0.13 16.17
C ASN A 383 14.09 0.87 16.89
N TRP A 384 13.67 2.14 16.98
CA TRP A 384 14.46 3.18 17.64
C TRP A 384 14.71 2.87 19.13
N ASP A 385 13.76 2.24 19.82
CA ASP A 385 13.95 1.83 21.23
C ASP A 385 14.81 0.56 21.33
N PHE A 386 14.52 -0.45 20.51
CA PHE A 386 15.28 -1.70 20.44
C PHE A 386 16.78 -1.45 20.11
N HIS A 387 17.06 -0.48 19.25
CA HIS A 387 18.42 -0.08 18.87
C HIS A 387 18.94 1.13 19.64
N LYS A 388 18.40 1.43 20.83
CA LYS A 388 18.90 2.46 21.77
C LYS A 388 19.15 3.83 21.10
N GLY A 389 18.18 4.32 20.36
CA GLY A 389 18.29 5.58 19.60
C GLY A 389 19.34 5.53 18.50
N PHE A 390 19.54 4.34 17.92
CA PHE A 390 20.47 4.08 16.84
C PHE A 390 21.92 4.45 17.17
N TYR A 391 22.36 4.14 18.41
CA TYR A 391 23.77 4.21 18.84
C TYR A 391 24.43 5.55 18.53
N ASN A 392 23.75 6.66 18.82
CA ASN A 392 24.18 8.03 18.60
C ASN A 392 24.26 8.49 17.13
N LYS A 393 23.76 7.72 16.16
CA LYS A 393 23.57 8.22 14.79
C LYS A 393 22.35 9.13 14.71
N GLN A 394 22.30 10.02 13.74
CA GLN A 394 21.09 10.77 13.43
C GLN A 394 20.01 9.80 12.94
N TRP A 395 18.73 10.06 13.30
CA TRP A 395 17.64 9.26 12.82
C TRP A 395 16.35 10.06 12.66
N ILE A 396 15.45 9.53 11.83
CA ILE A 396 14.13 10.10 11.52
C ILE A 396 13.06 9.11 11.94
N TYR A 397 12.08 9.56 12.74
CA TYR A 397 10.85 8.85 13.03
C TYR A 397 9.98 8.84 11.77
N SER A 398 9.58 7.68 11.26
CA SER A 398 8.79 7.58 10.04
C SER A 398 7.81 6.41 10.07
N VAL A 399 6.76 6.50 9.27
CA VAL A 399 5.71 5.49 9.11
C VAL A 399 5.52 5.13 7.63
N ILE A 400 4.96 3.94 7.36
CA ILE A 400 4.54 3.52 6.02
C ILE A 400 3.00 3.49 5.96
N PRO A 401 2.35 4.60 5.65
CA PRO A 401 0.89 4.70 5.70
C PRO A 401 0.20 3.98 4.53
N ASN A 402 0.94 3.54 3.54
CA ASN A 402 0.41 2.85 2.37
C ASN A 402 1.40 1.86 1.78
N MET A 403 0.91 0.68 1.40
CA MET A 403 1.63 -0.37 0.71
C MET A 403 1.07 -0.56 -0.71
N GLY A 404 1.93 -0.53 -1.73
CA GLY A 404 1.56 -0.77 -3.14
C GLY A 404 0.67 0.29 -3.79
N GLY A 405 0.38 1.38 -3.10
CA GLY A 405 -0.60 2.38 -3.53
C GLY A 405 -2.03 1.87 -3.52
N LYS A 406 -2.36 0.92 -2.63
CA LYS A 406 -3.73 0.40 -2.44
C LYS A 406 -4.71 1.51 -2.07
N CYS A 407 -5.95 1.35 -2.50
CA CYS A 407 -7.01 2.32 -2.23
C CYS A 407 -7.77 2.03 -0.92
N GLY A 408 -7.36 1.03 -0.15
CA GLY A 408 -8.02 0.67 1.10
C GLY A 408 -7.77 1.68 2.22
N HIS A 409 -8.80 1.92 3.04
CA HIS A 409 -8.69 2.77 4.21
C HIS A 409 -8.04 2.01 5.36
N THR A 410 -6.99 2.57 5.95
CA THR A 410 -6.28 1.99 7.08
C THR A 410 -5.47 3.04 7.82
N GLY A 411 -5.07 2.71 9.02
CA GLY A 411 -4.18 3.48 9.87
C GLY A 411 -4.73 3.64 11.28
N VAL A 412 -3.85 3.84 12.25
CA VAL A 412 -4.26 4.17 13.63
C VAL A 412 -4.10 5.68 13.78
N LEU A 413 -5.16 6.45 13.50
CA LEU A 413 -5.06 7.92 13.48
C LEU A 413 -4.56 8.49 14.81
N GLU A 414 -4.97 7.94 15.95
CA GLU A 414 -4.44 8.37 17.26
C GLU A 414 -2.93 8.19 17.37
N PHE A 415 -2.40 7.10 16.81
CA PHE A 415 -0.95 6.86 16.77
C PHE A 415 -0.26 7.82 15.79
N TYR A 416 -0.83 8.09 14.64
CA TYR A 416 -0.26 9.03 13.68
C TYR A 416 -0.26 10.46 14.22
N ALA A 417 -1.28 10.85 15.01
CA ALA A 417 -1.35 12.15 15.65
C ALA A 417 -0.30 12.34 16.75
N ASN A 418 -0.04 11.29 17.56
CA ASN A 418 0.61 11.44 18.87
C ASN A 418 1.80 10.49 19.10
N GLY A 419 2.02 9.48 18.25
CA GLY A 419 3.05 8.45 18.48
C GLY A 419 4.50 8.97 18.48
N HIS A 420 4.79 10.05 17.76
CA HIS A 420 6.09 10.69 17.75
C HIS A 420 6.48 11.31 19.11
N LEU A 421 5.49 11.66 19.95
CA LEU A 421 5.74 12.21 21.28
C LEU A 421 6.40 11.15 22.19
N GLU A 422 6.03 9.88 22.06
CA GLU A 422 6.69 8.77 22.78
C GLU A 422 8.21 8.76 22.49
N ALA A 423 8.59 8.96 21.23
CA ALA A 423 9.99 9.01 20.84
C ALA A 423 10.71 10.27 21.34
N LEU A 424 10.05 11.44 21.31
CA LEU A 424 10.61 12.70 21.80
C LEU A 424 10.86 12.69 23.30
N GLU A 425 10.01 12.02 24.09
CA GLU A 425 10.07 11.95 25.55
C GLU A 425 10.94 10.79 26.06
N SER A 426 11.32 9.84 25.17
CA SER A 426 12.07 8.65 25.56
C SER A 426 13.49 8.94 25.99
N ALA A 427 13.98 8.19 26.99
CA ALA A 427 15.42 8.15 27.34
C ALA A 427 16.27 7.61 26.20
N ASN A 428 15.73 6.78 25.33
CA ASN A 428 16.34 6.23 24.11
C ASN A 428 16.14 7.11 22.88
N ARG A 429 15.74 8.38 23.05
CA ARG A 429 15.54 9.32 21.94
C ARG A 429 16.78 9.44 21.03
N GLY A 430 18.00 9.31 21.63
CA GLY A 430 19.24 9.48 20.90
C GLY A 430 19.29 10.81 20.14
N ARG A 431 19.75 10.77 18.89
CA ARG A 431 19.80 11.94 18.00
C ARG A 431 18.62 11.93 17.02
N LEU A 432 17.38 11.95 17.53
CA LEU A 432 16.18 12.15 16.73
C LEU A 432 16.19 13.54 16.10
N VAL A 433 16.33 13.62 14.79
CA VAL A 433 16.44 14.89 14.04
C VAL A 433 15.27 15.12 13.08
N GLY A 434 14.40 14.13 12.89
CA GLY A 434 13.35 14.27 11.90
C GLY A 434 12.09 13.46 12.16
N HIS A 435 11.03 13.84 11.44
CA HIS A 435 9.74 13.17 11.36
C HIS A 435 9.39 12.93 9.90
N GLY A 436 8.70 11.84 9.55
CA GLY A 436 8.44 11.60 8.14
C GLY A 436 7.40 10.53 7.83
N MET A 437 7.23 10.34 6.54
CA MET A 437 6.37 9.32 5.95
C MET A 437 7.08 8.70 4.75
N ALA A 438 7.03 7.38 4.65
CA ALA A 438 7.61 6.60 3.57
C ALA A 438 6.55 5.74 2.85
N PRO A 439 5.48 6.31 2.27
CA PRO A 439 4.44 5.55 1.59
C PRO A 439 4.98 4.89 0.33
N GLU A 440 4.61 3.63 0.06
CA GLU A 440 4.90 2.99 -1.23
C GLU A 440 4.09 3.58 -2.40
N GLY A 441 2.95 4.19 -2.10
CA GLY A 441 2.15 4.94 -3.06
C GLY A 441 1.34 6.03 -2.39
N ILE A 442 1.05 7.08 -3.13
CA ILE A 442 0.28 8.25 -2.69
C ILE A 442 -0.96 8.45 -3.56
N GLU A 443 -1.66 9.54 -3.40
CA GLU A 443 -2.94 9.88 -4.04
C GLU A 443 -4.11 9.01 -3.51
N ASN A 444 -4.03 8.60 -2.25
CA ASN A 444 -5.06 7.84 -1.53
C ASN A 444 -5.06 8.22 -0.05
N ASN A 445 -6.12 7.88 0.69
CA ASN A 445 -6.18 7.96 2.16
C ASN A 445 -5.70 9.31 2.73
N GLN A 446 -6.13 10.42 2.12
CA GLN A 446 -5.67 11.80 2.33
C GLN A 446 -5.57 12.21 3.81
N VAL A 447 -6.53 11.78 4.64
CA VAL A 447 -6.58 12.15 6.07
C VAL A 447 -5.32 11.77 6.84
N VAL A 448 -4.70 10.65 6.50
CA VAL A 448 -3.48 10.18 7.17
C VAL A 448 -2.29 11.09 6.85
N TYR A 449 -2.13 11.48 5.59
CA TYR A 449 -1.02 12.34 5.17
C TYR A 449 -1.15 13.75 5.74
N GLU A 450 -2.36 14.31 5.75
CA GLU A 450 -2.63 15.61 6.35
C GLU A 450 -2.33 15.59 7.85
N LEU A 451 -2.77 14.53 8.55
CA LEU A 451 -2.54 14.38 9.99
C LEU A 451 -1.05 14.24 10.32
N MET A 452 -0.32 13.43 9.57
CA MET A 452 1.11 13.22 9.78
C MET A 452 1.94 14.48 9.55
N THR A 453 1.59 15.30 8.56
CA THR A 453 2.27 16.57 8.32
C THR A 453 1.99 17.59 9.42
N ASP A 454 0.77 17.64 9.94
CA ASP A 454 0.44 18.49 11.09
C ASP A 454 1.13 18.00 12.38
N ALA A 455 1.21 16.68 12.59
CA ALA A 455 1.88 16.07 13.73
C ALA A 455 3.37 16.45 13.79
N ALA A 456 4.05 16.61 12.66
CA ALA A 456 5.45 17.03 12.58
C ALA A 456 5.70 18.46 13.16
N TRP A 457 4.64 19.26 13.31
CA TRP A 457 4.69 20.61 13.87
C TRP A 457 4.09 20.67 15.28
N SER A 458 3.65 19.53 15.84
CA SER A 458 3.08 19.47 17.18
C SER A 458 4.07 18.91 18.20
N GLN A 459 4.25 19.62 19.30
CA GLN A 459 5.02 19.20 20.48
C GLN A 459 4.12 18.83 21.67
N LYS A 460 2.80 18.81 21.45
CA LYS A 460 1.79 18.50 22.48
C LYS A 460 0.81 17.49 21.94
N LYS A 461 0.18 16.75 22.84
CA LYS A 461 -0.87 15.81 22.48
C LYS A 461 -1.99 16.52 21.72
N MET A 462 -2.28 16.03 20.52
CA MET A 462 -3.34 16.52 19.64
C MET A 462 -4.68 15.90 20.03
N ASP A 463 -5.73 16.72 20.11
CA ASP A 463 -7.11 16.24 20.19
C ASP A 463 -7.56 15.80 18.78
N LEU A 464 -7.57 14.50 18.54
CA LEU A 464 -7.91 13.93 17.24
C LEU A 464 -9.34 14.27 16.80
N ALA A 465 -10.30 14.31 17.72
CA ALA A 465 -11.70 14.61 17.37
C ALA A 465 -11.87 16.07 16.92
N ALA A 466 -11.24 17.01 17.63
CA ALA A 466 -11.21 18.41 17.24
C ALA A 466 -10.47 18.61 15.91
N TRP A 467 -9.35 17.90 15.71
CA TRP A 467 -8.60 17.94 14.47
C TRP A 467 -9.41 17.43 13.27
N LEU A 468 -10.09 16.28 13.38
CA LEU A 468 -10.94 15.71 12.33
C LEU A 468 -12.12 16.61 11.97
N LYS A 469 -12.70 17.29 12.95
CA LYS A 469 -13.74 18.30 12.73
C LYS A 469 -13.21 19.48 11.91
N ASN A 470 -12.02 19.99 12.27
CA ASN A 470 -11.38 21.07 11.52
C ASN A 470 -10.97 20.62 10.11
N TYR A 471 -10.37 19.43 9.99
CA TYR A 471 -10.03 18.81 8.69
C TYR A 471 -11.26 18.76 7.75
N SER A 472 -12.40 18.30 8.27
CA SER A 472 -13.64 18.24 7.49
C SER A 472 -14.16 19.62 7.12
N THR A 473 -14.05 20.60 8.03
CA THR A 473 -14.42 22.00 7.74
C THR A 473 -13.52 22.58 6.65
N CYS A 474 -12.21 22.38 6.74
CA CYS A 474 -11.27 22.80 5.70
C CYS A 474 -11.57 22.17 4.34
N ARG A 475 -11.96 20.91 4.34
CA ARG A 475 -12.15 20.10 3.14
C ARG A 475 -13.53 20.35 2.49
N TYR A 476 -14.59 20.37 3.28
CA TYR A 476 -15.96 20.44 2.76
C TYR A 476 -16.59 21.84 2.86
N GLY A 477 -16.01 22.74 3.64
CA GLY A 477 -16.55 24.06 3.95
C GLY A 477 -17.39 24.08 5.23
N SER A 478 -17.76 22.93 5.76
CA SER A 478 -18.42 22.75 7.05
C SER A 478 -18.28 21.30 7.53
N CYS A 479 -18.54 21.07 8.82
CA CYS A 479 -18.56 19.73 9.41
C CYS A 479 -19.92 19.47 10.09
N PRO A 480 -20.93 18.97 9.34
CA PRO A 480 -22.21 18.57 9.94
C PRO A 480 -22.02 17.41 10.94
N LYS A 481 -22.99 17.24 11.85
CA LYS A 481 -22.95 16.21 12.90
C LYS A 481 -22.76 14.80 12.32
N GLU A 482 -23.33 14.52 11.18
CA GLU A 482 -23.19 13.23 10.48
C GLU A 482 -21.74 12.93 10.09
N VAL A 483 -20.95 13.96 9.78
CA VAL A 483 -19.52 13.83 9.49
C VAL A 483 -18.71 13.58 10.77
N GLU A 484 -19.05 14.23 11.88
CA GLU A 484 -18.43 13.95 13.19
C GLU A 484 -18.73 12.50 13.63
N GLU A 485 -19.96 12.03 13.48
CA GLU A 485 -20.37 10.64 13.76
C GLU A 485 -19.68 9.63 12.83
N PHE A 486 -19.51 9.96 11.55
CA PHE A 486 -18.75 9.17 10.60
C PHE A 486 -17.32 8.96 11.08
N TRP A 487 -16.59 10.02 11.42
CA TRP A 487 -15.21 9.89 11.89
C TRP A 487 -15.10 9.09 13.19
N ALA A 488 -16.05 9.25 14.11
CA ALA A 488 -16.08 8.47 15.34
C ALA A 488 -16.22 6.96 15.08
N LEU A 489 -17.01 6.55 14.06
CA LEU A 489 -17.16 5.16 13.64
C LEU A 489 -15.92 4.66 12.86
N MET A 490 -15.33 5.50 12.03
CA MET A 490 -14.10 5.16 11.31
C MET A 490 -12.92 4.95 12.27
N CYS A 491 -12.80 5.76 13.33
CA CYS A 491 -11.78 5.60 14.38
C CYS A 491 -12.00 4.34 15.26
N LYS A 492 -13.20 3.78 15.28
CA LYS A 492 -13.49 2.48 15.92
C LYS A 492 -13.24 1.28 14.98
N SER A 493 -13.05 1.52 13.70
CA SER A 493 -12.88 0.49 12.68
C SER A 493 -11.54 0.65 11.94
N VAL A 494 -11.57 1.07 10.68
CA VAL A 494 -10.40 1.12 9.80
C VAL A 494 -9.32 2.10 10.23
N TYR A 495 -9.67 3.15 10.94
CA TYR A 495 -8.74 4.16 11.47
C TYR A 495 -8.42 4.02 12.97
N GLY A 496 -8.87 2.95 13.60
CA GLY A 496 -8.50 2.56 14.97
C GLY A 496 -7.74 1.23 15.03
N THR A 497 -7.60 0.56 13.88
CA THR A 497 -6.94 -0.74 13.78
C THR A 497 -5.94 -0.69 12.63
N PHE A 498 -4.72 -1.13 12.89
CA PHE A 498 -3.72 -1.28 11.84
C PHE A 498 -4.00 -2.53 11.01
N THR A 499 -4.06 -2.38 9.71
CA THR A 499 -4.21 -3.49 8.78
C THR A 499 -3.08 -3.43 7.76
N ASP A 500 -2.27 -4.48 7.75
CA ASP A 500 -1.29 -4.68 6.70
C ASP A 500 -2.01 -4.96 5.38
N HIS A 501 -1.55 -4.33 4.29
CA HIS A 501 -2.09 -4.53 2.96
C HIS A 501 -3.62 -4.47 2.89
N PRO A 502 -4.28 -3.34 3.24
CA PRO A 502 -5.72 -3.24 3.21
C PRO A 502 -6.26 -3.32 1.78
N TYR A 503 -6.85 -4.44 1.45
CA TYR A 503 -7.44 -4.72 0.14
C TYR A 503 -8.66 -5.64 0.29
N TYR A 504 -9.49 -5.68 -0.75
CA TYR A 504 -10.50 -6.73 -0.90
C TYR A 504 -9.84 -7.97 -1.50
N ASN A 505 -10.17 -9.16 -0.98
CA ASN A 505 -9.52 -10.38 -1.46
C ASN A 505 -9.80 -10.63 -2.96
N TRP A 506 -10.98 -10.26 -3.45
CA TRP A 506 -11.31 -10.36 -4.87
C TRP A 506 -10.42 -9.50 -5.80
N LEU A 507 -9.73 -8.49 -5.28
CA LEU A 507 -8.71 -7.73 -6.03
C LEU A 507 -7.42 -8.54 -6.23
N ARG A 508 -7.11 -9.49 -5.32
CA ARG A 508 -5.85 -10.26 -5.36
C ARG A 508 -5.97 -11.67 -5.94
N GLY A 509 -7.15 -12.08 -6.34
CA GLY A 509 -7.36 -13.39 -6.97
C GLY A 509 -8.79 -13.57 -7.42
N ALA A 510 -8.99 -14.28 -8.51
CA ALA A 510 -10.33 -14.61 -8.99
C ALA A 510 -11.06 -15.51 -7.97
N GLY A 511 -12.26 -15.11 -7.58
CA GLY A 511 -13.06 -15.83 -6.60
C GLY A 511 -12.51 -15.83 -5.16
N ALA A 512 -11.44 -15.09 -4.89
CA ALA A 512 -10.91 -14.99 -3.54
C ALA A 512 -11.83 -14.17 -2.65
N ALA A 513 -12.15 -14.71 -1.46
CA ALA A 513 -12.86 -14.01 -0.39
C ALA A 513 -12.38 -14.56 0.96
N ASN A 514 -12.21 -13.68 1.96
CA ASN A 514 -11.69 -14.05 3.26
C ASN A 514 -12.59 -13.53 4.38
N LYS A 515 -12.86 -14.38 5.37
CA LYS A 515 -13.72 -14.07 6.53
C LYS A 515 -13.12 -13.01 7.47
N GLY A 516 -11.83 -12.78 7.43
CA GLY A 516 -11.11 -11.88 8.34
C GLY A 516 -10.87 -10.47 7.78
N SER A 517 -11.46 -10.10 6.65
CA SER A 517 -11.24 -8.81 6.03
C SER A 517 -11.81 -7.67 6.90
N ILE A 518 -11.06 -6.58 7.05
CA ILE A 518 -11.49 -5.33 7.69
C ILE A 518 -12.78 -4.78 7.08
N ASN A 519 -13.05 -5.15 5.85
CA ASN A 519 -14.19 -4.71 5.04
C ASN A 519 -15.53 -5.35 5.48
N SER A 520 -15.50 -6.29 6.42
CA SER A 520 -16.69 -6.85 7.06
C SER A 520 -17.04 -6.20 8.40
N ASN A 521 -16.31 -5.18 8.82
CA ASN A 521 -16.54 -4.48 10.09
C ASN A 521 -17.85 -3.67 10.04
N ALA A 522 -18.74 -3.91 11.01
CA ALA A 522 -20.05 -3.26 11.07
C ALA A 522 -19.95 -1.74 11.27
N ASP A 523 -18.99 -1.25 12.08
CA ASP A 523 -18.80 0.19 12.31
C ASP A 523 -18.27 0.89 11.04
N TYR A 524 -17.45 0.21 10.22
CA TYR A 524 -17.02 0.72 8.92
C TYR A 524 -18.20 0.96 7.99
N PHE A 525 -19.05 -0.04 7.80
CA PHE A 525 -20.25 0.11 6.97
C PHE A 525 -21.19 1.18 7.51
N LYS A 526 -21.42 1.17 8.83
CA LYS A 526 -22.28 2.16 9.50
C LYS A 526 -21.73 3.59 9.37
N GLY A 527 -20.41 3.75 9.44
CA GLY A 527 -19.74 5.03 9.22
C GLY A 527 -20.07 5.61 7.86
N ILE A 528 -19.90 4.81 6.80
CA ILE A 528 -20.16 5.26 5.42
C ILE A 528 -21.66 5.54 5.18
N GLU A 529 -22.55 4.72 5.72
CA GLU A 529 -24.00 4.99 5.71
C GLU A 529 -24.32 6.32 6.41
N THR A 530 -23.58 6.66 7.45
CA THR A 530 -23.76 7.93 8.19
C THR A 530 -23.21 9.11 7.40
N LEU A 531 -22.06 8.97 6.74
CA LEU A 531 -21.50 9.98 5.83
C LEU A 531 -22.47 10.31 4.69
N ALA A 532 -23.12 9.29 4.10
CA ALA A 532 -24.09 9.49 3.04
C ALA A 532 -25.30 10.37 3.47
N LYS A 533 -25.65 10.39 4.76
CA LYS A 533 -26.70 11.26 5.29
C LYS A 533 -26.32 12.74 5.30
N ALA A 534 -25.02 13.06 5.23
CA ALA A 534 -24.54 14.44 5.10
C ALA A 534 -24.68 14.98 3.66
N ALA A 535 -24.97 14.11 2.67
CA ALA A 535 -25.06 14.49 1.27
C ALA A 535 -25.95 15.72 0.99
N PRO A 536 -27.16 15.88 1.54
CA PRO A 536 -27.97 17.07 1.29
C PRO A 536 -27.32 18.39 1.75
N LYS A 537 -26.46 18.33 2.77
CA LYS A 537 -25.77 19.51 3.34
C LYS A 537 -24.47 19.85 2.61
N LEU A 538 -23.83 18.86 1.99
CA LEU A 538 -22.49 18.95 1.40
C LEU A 538 -22.46 18.68 -0.10
N HIS A 539 -23.60 18.52 -0.76
CA HIS A 539 -23.75 18.15 -2.16
C HIS A 539 -22.90 19.02 -3.10
N ASN A 540 -22.79 20.29 -2.84
CA ASN A 540 -22.05 21.25 -3.68
C ASN A 540 -20.53 21.28 -3.43
N SER A 541 -20.03 20.51 -2.45
CA SER A 541 -18.59 20.45 -2.16
C SER A 541 -17.89 19.43 -3.07
N PRO A 542 -16.96 19.87 -3.96
CA PRO A 542 -16.25 18.94 -4.85
C PRO A 542 -15.42 17.91 -4.08
N LEU A 543 -14.84 18.29 -2.93
CA LEU A 543 -14.02 17.38 -2.12
C LEU A 543 -14.89 16.40 -1.32
N PHE A 544 -16.07 16.82 -0.84
CA PHE A 544 -17.03 15.87 -0.28
C PHE A 544 -17.48 14.83 -1.32
N ARG A 545 -17.73 15.27 -2.55
CA ARG A 545 -18.07 14.36 -3.65
C ARG A 545 -16.98 13.31 -3.88
N ALA A 546 -15.71 13.74 -4.01
CA ALA A 546 -14.59 12.83 -4.23
C ALA A 546 -14.46 11.80 -3.08
N ASP A 547 -14.56 12.27 -1.83
CA ASP A 547 -14.49 11.40 -0.67
C ASP A 547 -15.67 10.43 -0.59
N LEU A 548 -16.89 10.90 -0.90
CA LEU A 548 -18.07 10.03 -0.91
C LEU A 548 -17.97 8.97 -2.02
N GLU A 549 -17.42 9.31 -3.19
CA GLU A 549 -17.12 8.34 -4.25
C GLU A 549 -16.12 7.28 -3.78
N GLU A 550 -15.04 7.68 -3.10
CA GLU A 550 -14.01 6.79 -2.55
C GLU A 550 -14.59 5.88 -1.46
N PHE A 551 -15.27 6.44 -0.46
CA PHE A 551 -15.86 5.66 0.63
C PHE A 551 -17.00 4.75 0.15
N ALA A 552 -17.81 5.20 -0.80
CA ALA A 552 -18.86 4.36 -1.40
C ALA A 552 -18.26 3.20 -2.20
N ALA A 553 -17.17 3.41 -2.94
CA ALA A 553 -16.46 2.32 -3.61
C ALA A 553 -15.89 1.33 -2.58
N GLY A 554 -15.34 1.81 -1.47
CA GLY A 554 -14.92 0.97 -0.36
C GLY A 554 -16.07 0.16 0.24
N TYR A 555 -17.20 0.79 0.48
CA TYR A 555 -18.43 0.14 0.97
C TYR A 555 -18.92 -0.97 0.04
N LEU A 556 -19.05 -0.66 -1.25
CA LEU A 556 -19.51 -1.61 -2.26
C LEU A 556 -18.52 -2.77 -2.43
N GLY A 557 -17.20 -2.50 -2.40
CA GLY A 557 -16.18 -3.52 -2.46
C GLY A 557 -16.30 -4.54 -1.32
N GLY A 558 -16.61 -4.08 -0.09
CA GLY A 558 -16.91 -4.97 1.05
C GLY A 558 -18.17 -5.79 0.86
N LYS A 559 -19.24 -5.22 0.24
CA LYS A 559 -20.46 -5.96 -0.08
C LYS A 559 -20.23 -7.01 -1.18
N VAL A 560 -19.42 -6.68 -2.19
CA VAL A 560 -18.97 -7.64 -3.23
C VAL A 560 -18.26 -8.83 -2.58
N GLU A 561 -17.39 -8.59 -1.61
CA GLU A 561 -16.70 -9.66 -0.89
C GLU A 561 -17.68 -10.59 -0.15
N LEU A 562 -18.69 -10.05 0.53
CA LEU A 562 -19.74 -10.82 1.18
C LEU A 562 -20.56 -11.64 0.18
N LEU A 563 -20.87 -11.08 -0.98
CA LEU A 563 -21.63 -11.77 -2.04
C LEU A 563 -20.81 -12.92 -2.64
N ILE A 564 -19.51 -12.74 -2.91
CA ILE A 564 -18.62 -13.80 -3.41
C ILE A 564 -18.55 -14.96 -2.40
N MET A 565 -18.42 -14.65 -1.10
CA MET A 565 -18.42 -15.67 -0.05
C MET A 565 -19.74 -16.45 0.02
N ALA A 566 -20.87 -15.76 -0.19
CA ALA A 566 -22.17 -16.40 -0.23
C ALA A 566 -22.36 -17.25 -1.51
N CYS A 567 -21.89 -16.75 -2.65
CA CYS A 567 -21.90 -17.45 -3.93
C CYS A 567 -21.09 -18.75 -3.86
N ASP A 568 -19.85 -18.71 -3.33
CA ASP A 568 -19.00 -19.87 -3.14
C ASP A 568 -19.68 -20.94 -2.25
N ARG A 569 -20.34 -20.51 -1.19
CA ARG A 569 -21.08 -21.41 -0.32
C ARG A 569 -22.27 -22.05 -1.05
N ALA A 570 -23.04 -21.27 -1.81
CA ALA A 570 -24.15 -21.79 -2.59
C ALA A 570 -23.69 -22.85 -3.60
N LEU A 571 -22.53 -22.63 -4.26
CA LEU A 571 -21.90 -23.61 -5.15
C LEU A 571 -21.48 -24.89 -4.40
N GLN A 572 -20.89 -24.76 -3.21
CA GLN A 572 -20.53 -25.92 -2.38
C GLN A 572 -21.74 -26.73 -1.95
N GLU A 573 -22.86 -26.07 -1.70
CA GLU A 573 -24.15 -26.70 -1.37
C GLU A 573 -24.90 -27.21 -2.62
N GLY A 574 -24.33 -27.00 -3.83
CA GLY A 574 -24.96 -27.39 -5.09
C GLY A 574 -26.19 -26.54 -5.49
N ASP A 575 -26.31 -25.34 -4.91
CA ASP A 575 -27.35 -24.39 -5.23
C ASP A 575 -26.94 -23.42 -6.33
N ASN A 576 -26.90 -23.93 -7.56
CA ASN A 576 -26.45 -23.17 -8.72
C ASN A 576 -27.38 -21.99 -9.05
N GLU A 577 -28.67 -22.05 -8.72
CA GLU A 577 -29.60 -20.93 -8.93
C GLU A 577 -29.28 -19.75 -8.02
N GLU A 578 -29.14 -20.00 -6.71
CA GLU A 578 -28.78 -18.95 -5.76
C GLU A 578 -27.35 -18.45 -6.04
N ALA A 579 -26.41 -19.35 -6.35
CA ALA A 579 -25.05 -18.95 -6.73
C ALA A 579 -25.05 -17.98 -7.91
N LYS A 580 -25.80 -18.27 -8.98
CA LYS A 580 -25.90 -17.40 -10.15
C LYS A 580 -26.53 -16.06 -9.82
N LYS A 581 -27.59 -16.03 -9.02
CA LYS A 581 -28.22 -14.78 -8.58
C LYS A 581 -27.27 -13.91 -7.76
N LEU A 582 -26.44 -14.50 -6.90
CA LEU A 582 -25.43 -13.78 -6.12
C LEU A 582 -24.31 -13.27 -7.01
N ASP A 583 -23.86 -14.03 -8.00
CA ASP A 583 -22.85 -13.65 -8.99
C ASP A 583 -23.33 -12.50 -9.91
N ASP A 584 -24.62 -12.51 -10.29
CA ASP A 584 -25.23 -11.39 -11.02
C ASP A 584 -25.21 -10.09 -10.18
N GLN A 585 -25.39 -10.19 -8.84
CA GLN A 585 -25.26 -9.04 -7.95
C GLN A 585 -23.79 -8.57 -7.80
N VAL A 586 -22.82 -9.52 -7.75
CA VAL A 586 -21.39 -9.17 -7.79
C VAL A 586 -21.09 -8.33 -9.03
N THR A 587 -21.52 -8.80 -10.20
CA THR A 587 -21.35 -8.09 -11.47
C THR A 587 -22.00 -6.69 -11.43
N GLU A 588 -23.22 -6.59 -10.93
CA GLU A 588 -23.93 -5.31 -10.83
C GLU A 588 -23.17 -4.30 -9.96
N TYR A 589 -22.74 -4.71 -8.76
CA TYR A 589 -22.03 -3.80 -7.84
C TYR A 589 -20.62 -3.45 -8.31
N MET A 590 -19.90 -4.37 -8.94
CA MET A 590 -18.59 -4.05 -9.54
C MET A 590 -18.72 -3.02 -10.66
N LEU A 591 -19.70 -3.16 -11.55
CA LEU A 591 -19.95 -2.17 -12.61
C LEU A 591 -20.45 -0.82 -12.06
N ALA A 592 -21.29 -0.83 -11.01
CA ALA A 592 -21.72 0.39 -10.35
C ALA A 592 -20.58 1.16 -9.69
N MET A 593 -19.67 0.43 -9.03
CA MET A 593 -18.46 0.99 -8.42
C MET A 593 -17.51 1.55 -9.48
N ASP A 594 -17.26 0.83 -10.56
CA ASP A 594 -16.46 1.30 -11.69
C ASP A 594 -17.01 2.60 -12.27
N ARG A 595 -18.31 2.63 -12.54
CA ARG A 595 -18.99 3.82 -13.05
C ARG A 595 -18.97 5.01 -12.08
N LEU A 596 -19.03 4.74 -10.77
CA LEU A 596 -18.97 5.78 -9.74
C LEU A 596 -17.60 6.46 -9.75
N LEU A 597 -16.53 5.66 -9.82
CA LEU A 597 -15.15 6.15 -9.81
C LEU A 597 -14.72 6.78 -11.14
N GLU A 598 -15.50 6.70 -12.22
CA GLU A 598 -15.16 7.34 -13.51
C GLU A 598 -15.02 8.87 -13.40
N SER A 599 -15.69 9.48 -12.41
CA SER A 599 -15.58 10.91 -12.10
C SER A 599 -14.49 11.25 -11.10
N HIS A 600 -13.90 10.24 -10.43
CA HIS A 600 -12.90 10.49 -9.40
C HIS A 600 -11.58 10.99 -10.02
N PRO A 601 -10.95 12.04 -9.45
CA PRO A 601 -9.76 12.64 -10.07
C PRO A 601 -8.54 11.71 -10.14
N ASN A 602 -8.40 10.76 -9.21
CA ASN A 602 -7.22 9.92 -9.08
C ASN A 602 -7.45 8.43 -9.35
N PHE A 603 -8.64 7.89 -9.05
CA PHE A 603 -8.88 6.44 -9.06
C PHE A 603 -9.30 5.93 -10.44
N ARG A 604 -8.43 6.13 -11.43
CA ARG A 604 -8.73 5.84 -12.84
C ARG A 604 -7.54 5.19 -13.55
N LEU A 605 -7.81 4.08 -14.23
CA LEU A 605 -6.81 3.36 -15.03
C LEU A 605 -6.38 4.16 -16.27
N ASP A 606 -7.30 4.86 -16.94
CA ASP A 606 -7.00 5.65 -18.13
C ASP A 606 -5.99 6.76 -17.84
N ARG A 607 -6.09 7.42 -16.67
CA ARG A 607 -5.12 8.42 -16.20
C ARG A 607 -3.72 7.80 -16.06
N TRP A 608 -3.62 6.64 -15.42
CA TRP A 608 -2.36 5.92 -15.22
C TRP A 608 -1.70 5.54 -16.54
N LEU A 609 -2.47 4.95 -17.46
CA LEU A 609 -1.98 4.55 -18.77
C LEU A 609 -1.65 5.75 -19.66
N ALA A 610 -2.40 6.86 -19.56
CA ALA A 610 -2.10 8.08 -20.30
C ALA A 610 -0.75 8.69 -19.90
N PHE A 611 -0.42 8.70 -18.61
CA PHE A 611 0.91 9.11 -18.15
C PHE A 611 2.01 8.23 -18.75
N ALA A 612 1.84 6.91 -18.72
CA ALA A 612 2.82 5.98 -19.28
C ALA A 612 2.99 6.18 -20.80
N ARG A 613 1.89 6.19 -21.54
CA ARG A 613 1.90 6.34 -23.02
C ARG A 613 2.54 7.64 -23.48
N LYS A 614 2.41 8.72 -22.71
CA LYS A 614 2.99 10.04 -23.02
C LYS A 614 4.51 9.99 -23.20
N HIS A 615 5.21 9.09 -22.50
CA HIS A 615 6.66 8.89 -22.66
C HIS A 615 7.05 8.29 -24.02
N GLY A 616 6.11 7.68 -24.74
CA GLY A 616 6.32 7.23 -26.10
C GLY A 616 6.45 8.35 -27.11
N LYS A 617 5.99 9.59 -26.78
CA LYS A 617 5.93 10.71 -27.70
C LYS A 617 5.23 10.30 -29.00
N ASP A 618 5.84 10.52 -30.16
CA ASP A 618 5.32 10.13 -31.47
C ASP A 618 5.65 8.67 -31.84
N ASN A 619 6.32 7.92 -30.99
CA ASN A 619 6.69 6.52 -31.21
C ASN A 619 5.68 5.56 -30.58
N GLN A 620 4.80 5.00 -31.42
CA GLN A 620 3.76 4.06 -30.95
C GLN A 620 4.33 2.81 -30.27
N LYS A 621 5.48 2.28 -30.73
CA LYS A 621 6.10 1.10 -30.11
C LYS A 621 6.59 1.38 -28.70
N LEU A 622 7.13 2.57 -28.46
CA LEU A 622 7.52 3.01 -27.11
C LEU A 622 6.29 3.26 -26.23
N ALA A 623 5.25 3.89 -26.76
CA ALA A 623 4.00 4.08 -26.04
C ALA A 623 3.39 2.73 -25.59
N ASP A 624 3.40 1.74 -26.47
CA ASP A 624 2.93 0.39 -26.18
C ASP A 624 3.81 -0.34 -25.14
N TYR A 625 5.13 -0.15 -25.21
CA TYR A 625 6.07 -0.66 -24.21
C TYR A 625 5.79 -0.10 -22.82
N TYR A 626 5.64 1.22 -22.70
CA TYR A 626 5.35 1.86 -21.42
C TYR A 626 3.97 1.48 -20.88
N GLU A 627 2.95 1.36 -21.74
CA GLU A 627 1.63 0.88 -21.33
C GLU A 627 1.68 -0.56 -20.78
N LYS A 628 2.36 -1.47 -21.47
CA LYS A 628 2.57 -2.86 -21.01
C LYS A 628 3.22 -2.87 -19.63
N ASN A 629 4.30 -2.11 -19.46
CA ASN A 629 5.02 -2.04 -18.19
C ASN A 629 4.16 -1.43 -17.07
N ALA A 630 3.35 -0.42 -17.36
CA ALA A 630 2.41 0.18 -16.44
C ALA A 630 1.28 -0.78 -16.02
N ARG A 631 0.72 -1.55 -16.97
CA ARG A 631 -0.29 -2.58 -16.70
C ARG A 631 0.27 -3.70 -15.82
N ARG A 632 1.49 -4.17 -16.11
CA ARG A 632 2.16 -5.24 -15.37
C ARG A 632 2.29 -4.88 -13.90
N LEU A 633 2.79 -3.69 -13.56
CA LEU A 633 3.04 -3.29 -12.18
C LEU A 633 1.79 -3.35 -11.29
N ILE A 634 0.64 -2.92 -11.82
CA ILE A 634 -0.59 -2.79 -11.02
C ILE A 634 -1.49 -4.04 -11.05
N THR A 635 -1.10 -5.09 -11.78
CA THR A 635 -1.84 -6.35 -11.87
C THR A 635 -0.93 -7.55 -11.67
N VAL A 636 -0.52 -8.22 -12.75
CA VAL A 636 0.27 -9.46 -12.69
C VAL A 636 1.59 -9.28 -11.95
N TRP A 637 2.25 -8.15 -12.08
CA TRP A 637 3.57 -7.85 -11.50
C TRP A 637 4.58 -8.97 -11.81
N GLY A 638 4.58 -10.04 -11.01
CA GLY A 638 5.30 -11.30 -11.09
C GLY A 638 5.10 -12.10 -9.80
N PRO A 639 5.06 -13.45 -9.84
CA PRO A 639 4.91 -14.26 -8.63
C PRO A 639 6.05 -13.99 -7.64
N PRO A 640 5.78 -13.96 -6.31
CA PRO A 640 4.49 -14.10 -5.63
C PRO A 640 3.74 -12.78 -5.40
N VAL A 641 4.14 -11.67 -6.02
CA VAL A 641 3.58 -10.32 -5.78
C VAL A 641 2.44 -9.95 -6.74
N ASN A 642 1.79 -10.94 -7.36
CA ASN A 642 0.61 -10.71 -8.20
C ASN A 642 -0.44 -9.88 -7.49
N ASP A 643 -1.00 -8.89 -8.18
CA ASP A 643 -2.01 -7.97 -7.69
C ASP A 643 -1.61 -7.23 -6.38
N TYR A 644 -0.32 -7.07 -6.11
CA TYR A 644 0.15 -6.39 -4.90
C TYR A 644 -0.41 -4.98 -4.79
N ALA A 645 -0.55 -4.27 -5.90
CA ALA A 645 -1.10 -2.92 -5.93
C ALA A 645 -2.58 -2.85 -5.56
N ALA A 646 -3.38 -3.87 -5.85
CA ALA A 646 -4.80 -4.03 -5.48
C ALA A 646 -5.61 -2.72 -5.58
N ARG A 647 -5.56 -2.06 -6.76
CA ARG A 647 -6.17 -0.75 -7.00
C ARG A 647 -7.67 -0.85 -7.27
N THR A 648 -8.46 -0.13 -6.51
CA THR A 648 -9.90 0.03 -6.78
C THR A 648 -10.08 1.24 -7.69
N TRP A 649 -9.86 1.06 -9.00
CA TRP A 649 -9.93 2.12 -9.99
C TRP A 649 -10.98 1.85 -11.07
N SER A 650 -11.66 2.90 -11.51
CA SER A 650 -12.47 2.84 -12.73
C SER A 650 -11.60 2.40 -13.91
N GLY A 651 -12.15 1.61 -14.80
CA GLY A 651 -11.46 0.95 -15.90
C GLY A 651 -10.77 -0.34 -15.46
N LEU A 652 -10.04 -0.37 -14.34
CA LEU A 652 -9.40 -1.58 -13.84
C LEU A 652 -10.43 -2.58 -13.29
N ILE A 653 -11.48 -2.09 -12.62
CA ILE A 653 -12.59 -2.93 -12.16
C ILE A 653 -13.31 -3.56 -13.35
N ARG A 654 -13.67 -2.76 -14.34
CA ARG A 654 -14.45 -3.19 -15.52
C ARG A 654 -13.66 -4.07 -16.47
N ASP A 655 -12.38 -3.71 -16.75
CA ASP A 655 -11.60 -4.31 -17.84
C ASP A 655 -10.66 -5.43 -17.34
N TYR A 656 -10.40 -5.53 -16.03
CA TYR A 656 -9.52 -6.55 -15.46
C TYR A 656 -10.21 -7.40 -14.38
N TYR A 657 -10.63 -6.81 -13.26
CA TYR A 657 -11.15 -7.62 -12.14
C TYR A 657 -12.46 -8.33 -12.45
N LEU A 658 -13.42 -7.63 -13.05
CA LEU A 658 -14.72 -8.23 -13.40
C LEU A 658 -14.59 -9.33 -14.47
N PRO A 659 -13.93 -9.14 -15.62
CA PRO A 659 -13.75 -10.22 -16.60
C PRO A 659 -12.95 -11.41 -16.06
N ARG A 660 -11.96 -11.17 -15.19
CA ARG A 660 -11.23 -12.21 -14.49
C ARG A 660 -12.16 -13.03 -13.59
N HIS A 661 -12.98 -12.36 -12.78
CA HIS A 661 -13.98 -13.00 -11.94
C HIS A 661 -14.98 -13.81 -12.79
N GLN A 662 -15.52 -13.24 -13.86
CA GLN A 662 -16.47 -13.92 -14.76
C GLN A 662 -15.84 -15.17 -15.41
N LEU A 663 -14.58 -15.09 -15.84
CA LEU A 663 -13.87 -16.25 -16.38
C LEU A 663 -13.71 -17.35 -15.31
N HIS A 664 -13.36 -16.99 -14.09
CA HIS A 664 -13.28 -17.93 -12.96
C HIS A 664 -14.64 -18.58 -12.70
N MET A 665 -15.71 -17.80 -12.60
CA MET A 665 -17.07 -18.29 -12.35
C MET A 665 -17.59 -19.18 -13.46
N LYS A 666 -17.22 -18.91 -14.71
CA LYS A 666 -17.54 -19.79 -15.86
C LYS A 666 -17.01 -21.22 -15.64
N GLY A 667 -15.74 -21.35 -15.17
CA GLY A 667 -15.18 -22.64 -14.80
C GLY A 667 -15.83 -23.29 -13.58
N ARG A 668 -16.31 -22.47 -12.62
CA ARG A 668 -17.01 -22.96 -11.41
C ARG A 668 -18.42 -23.48 -11.74
N PHE A 669 -19.17 -22.79 -12.60
CA PHE A 669 -20.52 -23.22 -13.03
C PHE A 669 -20.44 -24.39 -14.03
N ASN A 670 -19.39 -24.48 -14.83
CA ASN A 670 -19.17 -25.57 -15.79
C ASN A 670 -17.78 -26.18 -15.60
N PRO A 671 -17.58 -27.12 -14.66
CA PRO A 671 -16.27 -27.72 -14.39
C PRO A 671 -15.67 -28.49 -15.57
N ALA A 672 -16.46 -28.86 -16.58
CA ALA A 672 -15.96 -29.48 -17.82
C ALA A 672 -15.21 -28.49 -18.71
N GLU A 673 -15.45 -27.20 -18.55
CA GLU A 673 -14.80 -26.15 -19.28
C GLU A 673 -13.50 -25.74 -18.58
N LYS A 674 -12.36 -26.08 -19.18
CA LYS A 674 -11.06 -25.68 -18.65
C LYS A 674 -10.83 -24.19 -18.91
N VAL A 675 -10.78 -23.39 -17.86
CA VAL A 675 -10.43 -21.97 -17.91
C VAL A 675 -8.99 -21.77 -17.41
N ASP A 676 -8.24 -20.89 -18.07
CA ASP A 676 -6.87 -20.52 -17.70
C ASP A 676 -6.85 -19.03 -17.36
N VAL A 677 -7.10 -18.73 -16.11
CA VAL A 677 -7.12 -17.36 -15.58
C VAL A 677 -5.75 -16.71 -15.68
N ALA A 678 -4.67 -17.43 -15.35
CA ALA A 678 -3.31 -16.89 -15.37
C ALA A 678 -2.88 -16.48 -16.79
N LYS A 679 -3.22 -17.30 -17.81
CA LYS A 679 -2.97 -16.93 -19.20
C LYS A 679 -3.78 -15.72 -19.63
N TRP A 680 -5.02 -15.61 -19.18
CA TRP A 680 -5.86 -14.45 -19.48
C TRP A 680 -5.26 -13.17 -18.89
N GLU A 681 -4.79 -13.20 -17.61
CA GLU A 681 -4.12 -12.09 -16.93
C GLU A 681 -2.87 -11.62 -17.68
N LEU A 682 -2.01 -12.56 -18.13
CA LEU A 682 -0.84 -12.24 -18.95
C LEU A 682 -1.24 -11.59 -20.29
N ASN A 683 -2.27 -12.12 -20.96
CA ASN A 683 -2.78 -11.55 -22.20
C ASN A 683 -3.33 -10.12 -21.99
N TRP A 684 -3.95 -9.84 -20.84
CA TRP A 684 -4.43 -8.50 -20.51
C TRP A 684 -3.28 -7.48 -20.38
N VAL A 685 -2.14 -7.90 -19.83
CA VAL A 685 -0.93 -7.06 -19.77
C VAL A 685 -0.39 -6.72 -21.16
N GLU A 686 -0.49 -7.64 -22.12
CA GLU A 686 -0.04 -7.43 -23.49
C GLU A 686 -1.02 -6.61 -24.36
N GLN A 687 -2.20 -6.29 -23.85
CA GLN A 687 -3.17 -5.45 -24.57
C GLN A 687 -2.61 -4.04 -24.76
N LYS A 688 -3.01 -3.45 -25.89
CA LYS A 688 -2.62 -2.10 -26.30
C LYS A 688 -3.91 -1.33 -26.56
N HIS A 689 -3.83 -0.01 -26.60
CA HIS A 689 -4.93 0.89 -26.98
C HIS A 689 -5.78 1.45 -25.81
N GLY A 690 -5.24 1.50 -24.61
CA GLY A 690 -5.91 2.14 -23.48
C GLY A 690 -7.04 1.29 -22.88
N VAL A 691 -8.04 1.93 -22.35
CA VAL A 691 -9.19 1.31 -21.69
C VAL A 691 -10.48 1.90 -22.24
N SER A 692 -11.54 1.12 -22.17
CA SER A 692 -12.90 1.63 -22.41
C SER A 692 -13.27 2.59 -21.28
N GLN A 693 -14.07 3.61 -21.58
CA GLN A 693 -14.59 4.53 -20.57
C GLN A 693 -16.04 4.23 -20.27
N ALA A 694 -16.40 4.20 -19.00
CA ALA A 694 -17.80 4.15 -18.59
C ALA A 694 -18.43 5.54 -18.77
N LYS A 695 -19.74 5.57 -18.98
CA LYS A 695 -20.48 6.83 -18.88
C LYS A 695 -20.66 7.16 -17.40
N PRO A 696 -20.06 8.24 -16.88
CA PRO A 696 -20.17 8.57 -15.46
C PRO A 696 -21.63 8.83 -15.05
N TYR A 697 -21.91 8.77 -13.77
CA TYR A 697 -23.21 9.21 -13.25
C TYR A 697 -23.34 10.72 -13.41
N PRO A 698 -24.50 11.26 -13.82
CA PRO A 698 -24.71 12.70 -13.91
C PRO A 698 -24.54 13.42 -12.57
N ASP A 699 -24.94 12.75 -11.48
CA ASP A 699 -24.79 13.19 -10.10
C ASP A 699 -24.23 12.01 -9.29
N THR A 700 -22.96 12.08 -8.96
CA THR A 700 -22.28 10.99 -8.24
C THR A 700 -22.58 10.99 -6.75
N VAL A 701 -22.96 12.12 -6.16
CA VAL A 701 -23.39 12.22 -4.76
C VAL A 701 -24.73 11.49 -4.58
N GLU A 702 -25.68 11.75 -5.48
CA GLU A 702 -26.96 11.06 -5.49
C GLU A 702 -26.77 9.56 -5.77
N ALA A 703 -25.94 9.23 -6.76
CA ALA A 703 -25.69 7.85 -7.14
C ALA A 703 -25.03 7.05 -6.00
N ALA A 704 -24.00 7.58 -5.35
CA ALA A 704 -23.35 6.97 -4.21
C ALA A 704 -24.32 6.71 -3.06
N THR A 705 -25.15 7.72 -2.72
CA THR A 705 -26.16 7.61 -1.66
C THR A 705 -27.18 6.50 -1.97
N LYS A 706 -27.66 6.42 -3.22
CA LYS A 706 -28.61 5.37 -3.65
C LYS A 706 -27.96 3.98 -3.64
N LEU A 707 -26.71 3.86 -4.08
CA LEU A 707 -25.99 2.59 -4.10
C LEU A 707 -25.70 2.07 -2.69
N ILE A 708 -25.30 2.95 -1.76
CA ILE A 708 -25.14 2.62 -0.35
C ILE A 708 -26.46 2.11 0.22
N ALA A 709 -27.57 2.85 0.03
CA ALA A 709 -28.89 2.44 0.54
C ALA A 709 -29.36 1.11 -0.06
N LYS A 710 -29.14 0.87 -1.36
CA LYS A 710 -29.47 -0.38 -2.04
C LYS A 710 -28.67 -1.57 -1.48
N ALA A 711 -27.40 -1.38 -1.14
CA ALA A 711 -26.52 -2.43 -0.65
C ALA A 711 -26.56 -2.61 0.88
N THR A 712 -27.24 -1.73 1.63
CA THR A 712 -27.37 -1.82 3.10
C THR A 712 -27.92 -3.19 3.56
N PRO A 713 -28.92 -3.81 2.93
CA PRO A 713 -29.44 -5.13 3.35
C PRO A 713 -28.42 -6.28 3.17
N ILE A 714 -27.35 -6.10 2.39
CA ILE A 714 -26.31 -7.12 2.20
C ILE A 714 -25.42 -7.14 3.42
N THR A 715 -25.69 -8.09 4.33
CA THR A 715 -24.91 -8.30 5.54
C THR A 715 -24.49 -9.76 5.64
N ALA A 716 -23.42 -10.04 6.41
CA ALA A 716 -22.99 -11.41 6.65
C ALA A 716 -24.14 -12.26 7.24
N ASP A 717 -24.97 -11.68 8.10
CA ASP A 717 -26.10 -12.38 8.72
C ASP A 717 -27.23 -12.62 7.72
N ALA A 718 -27.58 -11.64 6.87
CA ALA A 718 -28.61 -11.81 5.84
C ALA A 718 -28.22 -12.85 4.77
N LEU A 719 -26.94 -13.00 4.52
CA LEU A 719 -26.37 -13.97 3.58
C LEU A 719 -26.08 -15.34 4.22
N LYS A 720 -26.28 -15.51 5.52
CA LYS A 720 -26.19 -16.84 6.13
C LYS A 720 -27.29 -17.74 5.55
N PRO A 721 -27.00 -19.01 5.21
CA PRO A 721 -28.03 -19.95 4.83
C PRO A 721 -29.08 -19.96 5.92
N LYS A 722 -30.34 -19.91 5.54
CA LYS A 722 -31.42 -20.28 6.47
C LYS A 722 -31.24 -21.76 6.78
N ASP A 723 -30.75 -22.08 7.96
CA ASP A 723 -30.57 -23.46 8.38
C ASP A 723 -31.95 -24.07 8.70
N ASN A 724 -32.62 -24.48 7.63
CA ASN A 724 -33.89 -25.22 7.73
C ASN A 724 -33.63 -26.73 7.85
N SER A 725 -32.43 -27.14 8.21
CA SER A 725 -32.11 -28.55 8.42
C SER A 725 -32.77 -29.07 9.69
N LYS A 726 -33.17 -30.31 9.64
CA LYS A 726 -33.65 -31.08 10.81
C LYS A 726 -32.57 -32.10 11.15
N GLN A 727 -31.96 -31.98 12.32
CA GLN A 727 -31.09 -33.06 12.82
C GLN A 727 -31.94 -34.30 13.08
N VAL A 728 -31.58 -35.42 12.48
CA VAL A 728 -32.28 -36.70 12.61
C VAL A 728 -31.44 -37.80 13.28
N ALA A 729 -30.12 -37.64 13.27
CA ALA A 729 -29.20 -38.57 13.91
C ALA A 729 -27.86 -37.87 14.25
N THR A 730 -26.97 -38.57 14.91
CA THR A 730 -25.61 -38.17 15.22
C THR A 730 -24.65 -39.32 14.93
N TRP A 731 -23.38 -38.98 14.70
CA TRP A 731 -22.31 -39.98 14.76
C TRP A 731 -21.33 -39.65 15.90
N SER A 732 -20.65 -40.66 16.37
CA SER A 732 -19.69 -40.64 17.49
C SER A 732 -18.53 -41.59 17.19
N PRO A 733 -17.44 -41.57 17.99
CA PRO A 733 -16.23 -42.35 17.74
C PRO A 733 -16.44 -43.86 17.69
N ASP A 734 -17.48 -44.37 18.33
CA ASP A 734 -17.87 -45.79 18.32
C ASP A 734 -18.56 -46.22 17.01
N GLN A 735 -19.10 -45.26 16.29
CA GLN A 735 -19.79 -45.50 15.01
C GLN A 735 -18.89 -45.30 13.80
N VAL A 736 -17.73 -44.66 13.94
CA VAL A 736 -16.79 -44.37 12.84
C VAL A 736 -15.41 -44.97 13.10
N SER A 737 -14.63 -45.19 12.05
CA SER A 737 -13.28 -45.75 12.16
C SER A 737 -12.40 -45.18 11.06
N THR A 738 -11.10 -45.42 11.11
CA THR A 738 -10.16 -45.03 10.05
C THR A 738 -10.36 -45.79 8.73
N GLU A 739 -11.05 -46.94 8.82
CA GLU A 739 -11.40 -47.73 7.63
C GLU A 739 -12.82 -47.39 7.15
N TRP A 740 -13.03 -47.53 5.86
CA TRP A 740 -14.34 -47.33 5.26
C TRP A 740 -15.34 -48.37 5.75
N LYS A 741 -16.44 -47.91 6.35
CA LYS A 741 -17.56 -48.78 6.75
C LYS A 741 -18.91 -48.12 6.47
N GLU A 742 -19.95 -48.91 6.36
CA GLU A 742 -21.32 -48.43 6.32
C GLU A 742 -21.85 -48.20 7.75
N VAL A 743 -22.48 -47.04 7.92
CA VAL A 743 -23.20 -46.69 9.14
C VAL A 743 -24.64 -46.40 8.79
N SER A 744 -25.56 -46.95 9.56
CA SER A 744 -27.01 -46.81 9.32
C SER A 744 -27.66 -46.07 10.48
N TRP A 745 -28.52 -45.12 10.16
CA TRP A 745 -29.32 -44.36 11.13
C TRP A 745 -30.81 -44.50 10.80
N ALA A 746 -31.60 -44.97 11.77
CA ALA A 746 -33.06 -44.99 11.64
C ALA A 746 -33.61 -43.55 11.67
N VAL A 747 -34.48 -43.23 10.77
CA VAL A 747 -35.10 -41.89 10.61
C VAL A 747 -36.61 -41.97 10.44
N SER A 748 -37.32 -40.89 10.77
CA SER A 748 -38.78 -40.83 10.59
C SER A 748 -39.14 -40.75 9.09
N THR A 749 -40.09 -41.58 8.65
CA THR A 749 -40.60 -41.54 7.29
C THR A 749 -41.17 -40.16 6.94
N GLN A 750 -41.85 -39.50 7.90
CA GLN A 750 -42.39 -38.19 7.73
C GLN A 750 -41.30 -37.13 7.41
N ASP A 751 -40.18 -37.22 8.13
CA ASP A 751 -39.06 -36.28 7.91
C ASP A 751 -38.38 -36.52 6.58
N LEU A 752 -38.19 -37.78 6.23
CA LEU A 752 -37.58 -38.17 4.96
C LEU A 752 -38.38 -37.72 3.73
N ARG A 753 -39.73 -37.77 3.83
CA ARG A 753 -40.61 -37.30 2.76
C ARG A 753 -40.53 -35.80 2.48
N GLN A 754 -40.25 -35.01 3.50
CA GLN A 754 -40.08 -33.56 3.38
C GLN A 754 -38.68 -33.17 2.94
N ALA A 755 -37.72 -34.11 3.01
CA ALA A 755 -36.33 -33.88 2.70
C ALA A 755 -36.01 -34.07 1.20
N GLY A 756 -35.07 -33.26 0.72
CA GLY A 756 -34.46 -33.38 -0.61
C GLY A 756 -32.94 -33.69 -0.56
N ALA A 757 -32.35 -33.68 0.63
CA ALA A 757 -30.95 -34.05 0.82
C ALA A 757 -30.63 -34.49 2.25
N VAL A 758 -29.55 -35.24 2.40
CA VAL A 758 -28.86 -35.51 3.67
C VAL A 758 -27.60 -34.69 3.76
N ARG A 759 -27.39 -33.99 4.88
CA ARG A 759 -26.16 -33.25 5.18
C ARG A 759 -25.46 -33.89 6.39
N PHE A 760 -24.15 -34.01 6.28
CA PHE A 760 -23.27 -34.41 7.39
C PHE A 760 -22.56 -33.16 7.93
N ARG A 761 -22.85 -32.82 9.21
CA ARG A 761 -22.29 -31.64 9.86
C ARG A 761 -21.37 -32.05 11.00
N PHE A 762 -20.06 -31.76 10.85
CA PHE A 762 -19.09 -31.99 11.93
C PHE A 762 -19.34 -31.01 13.07
N VAL A 763 -19.31 -31.52 14.30
CA VAL A 763 -19.57 -30.70 15.49
C VAL A 763 -18.31 -30.53 16.34
N ARG A 764 -17.56 -31.61 16.58
CA ARG A 764 -16.34 -31.59 17.39
C ARG A 764 -15.48 -32.83 17.14
N GLY A 765 -14.24 -32.81 17.66
CA GLY A 765 -13.26 -33.90 17.56
C GLY A 765 -12.03 -33.48 16.81
N ASP A 766 -11.02 -34.32 16.76
CA ASP A 766 -9.73 -34.05 16.15
C ASP A 766 -9.68 -34.50 14.68
N HIS A 767 -10.65 -35.32 14.26
CA HIS A 767 -10.65 -35.97 12.95
C HIS A 767 -11.93 -35.70 12.18
N ARG A 768 -11.79 -35.28 10.92
CA ARG A 768 -12.91 -35.07 10.00
C ARG A 768 -13.53 -36.40 9.59
N LEU A 769 -14.79 -36.36 9.14
CA LEU A 769 -15.47 -37.48 8.52
C LEU A 769 -15.40 -37.38 7.00
N ASP A 770 -14.86 -38.39 6.35
CA ASP A 770 -14.94 -38.58 4.90
C ASP A 770 -16.17 -39.44 4.58
N ILE A 771 -16.93 -39.08 3.55
CA ILE A 771 -18.16 -39.77 3.10
C ILE A 771 -18.04 -40.09 1.62
N SER A 772 -18.32 -41.28 1.14
CA SER A 772 -18.24 -41.67 -0.28
C SER A 772 -19.56 -42.05 -0.90
N GLU A 773 -20.56 -42.41 -0.11
CA GLU A 773 -21.85 -42.88 -0.59
C GLU A 773 -22.91 -42.65 0.48
N VAL A 774 -24.12 -42.30 0.04
CA VAL A 774 -25.33 -42.22 0.90
C VAL A 774 -26.49 -42.92 0.20
N LYS A 775 -27.15 -43.84 0.93
CA LYS A 775 -28.31 -44.61 0.50
C LYS A 775 -29.51 -44.28 1.37
N ILE A 776 -30.66 -44.24 0.80
CA ILE A 776 -31.94 -44.17 1.50
C ILE A 776 -32.65 -45.54 1.37
N GLU A 777 -32.90 -46.15 2.48
CA GLU A 777 -33.57 -47.43 2.56
C GLU A 777 -34.99 -47.25 3.12
N LEU A 778 -35.95 -47.87 2.50
CA LEU A 778 -37.33 -47.98 2.96
C LEU A 778 -37.74 -49.44 3.00
N ASP A 779 -38.17 -49.96 4.15
CA ASP A 779 -38.62 -51.33 4.35
C ASP A 779 -37.64 -52.40 3.78
N GLY A 780 -36.32 -52.18 3.98
CA GLY A 780 -35.27 -53.06 3.50
C GLY A 780 -34.89 -52.91 2.02
N GLN A 781 -35.47 -51.95 1.30
CA GLN A 781 -35.13 -51.70 -0.09
C GLN A 781 -34.47 -50.33 -0.27
N ILE A 782 -33.37 -50.27 -1.02
CA ILE A 782 -32.71 -49.03 -1.36
C ILE A 782 -33.56 -48.32 -2.43
N VAL A 783 -34.06 -47.13 -2.09
CA VAL A 783 -34.94 -46.31 -2.97
C VAL A 783 -34.24 -45.11 -3.58
N ALA A 784 -33.10 -44.72 -3.04
CA ALA A 784 -32.20 -43.71 -3.57
C ALA A 784 -30.75 -43.99 -3.17
N GLU A 785 -29.83 -43.70 -4.05
CA GLU A 785 -28.40 -43.84 -3.83
C GLU A 785 -27.67 -42.64 -4.45
N VAL A 786 -26.75 -42.05 -3.71
CA VAL A 786 -25.94 -40.90 -4.13
C VAL A 786 -24.46 -41.18 -3.84
N LYS A 787 -23.64 -41.13 -4.89
CA LYS A 787 -22.18 -41.45 -4.80
C LYS A 787 -21.35 -40.23 -5.20
N HIS A 788 -20.64 -39.69 -4.25
CA HIS A 788 -19.55 -38.73 -4.46
C HIS A 788 -18.74 -38.59 -3.18
N ASP A 789 -17.52 -38.14 -3.28
CA ASP A 789 -16.67 -37.87 -2.13
C ASP A 789 -17.09 -36.57 -1.45
N GLY A 790 -17.32 -36.66 -0.15
CA GLY A 790 -17.68 -35.54 0.72
C GLY A 790 -16.83 -35.53 1.99
N ILE A 791 -16.67 -34.35 2.58
CA ILE A 791 -15.92 -34.14 3.82
C ILE A 791 -16.76 -33.31 4.78
N ALA A 792 -16.99 -33.87 5.97
CA ALA A 792 -17.53 -33.12 7.11
C ALA A 792 -16.41 -32.90 8.13
N GLY A 793 -16.01 -31.63 8.32
CA GLY A 793 -14.84 -31.23 9.11
C GLY A 793 -13.99 -30.19 8.35
N ALA A 794 -12.79 -29.87 8.80
CA ALA A 794 -11.94 -28.86 8.15
C ALA A 794 -10.92 -29.53 7.17
N PRO A 795 -10.90 -29.12 5.88
CA PRO A 795 -11.88 -28.28 5.19
C PRO A 795 -13.14 -29.08 4.84
N SER A 796 -14.33 -28.51 5.10
CA SER A 796 -15.61 -29.15 4.75
C SER A 796 -15.89 -28.96 3.25
N SER A 797 -16.26 -30.05 2.56
CA SER A 797 -16.64 -30.00 1.14
C SER A 797 -17.59 -31.12 0.77
N ASN A 798 -18.50 -30.85 -0.18
CA ASN A 798 -19.44 -31.85 -0.75
C ASN A 798 -20.17 -32.77 0.27
N ASN A 799 -20.45 -32.24 1.47
CA ASN A 799 -21.07 -33.01 2.57
C ASN A 799 -22.60 -33.06 2.51
N VAL A 800 -23.20 -32.72 1.36
CA VAL A 800 -24.64 -32.70 1.10
C VAL A 800 -24.99 -33.68 -0.03
N TYR A 801 -25.80 -34.66 0.24
CA TYR A 801 -26.21 -35.73 -0.67
C TYR A 801 -27.69 -35.56 -1.03
N ARG A 802 -27.95 -35.10 -2.27
CA ARG A 802 -29.31 -34.81 -2.76
C ARG A 802 -29.97 -36.06 -3.34
N PHE A 803 -31.21 -36.31 -2.98
CA PHE A 803 -31.97 -37.48 -3.46
C PHE A 803 -33.39 -37.09 -3.83
N THR A 804 -34.01 -37.95 -4.65
CA THR A 804 -35.44 -37.88 -4.97
C THR A 804 -36.07 -39.24 -4.60
N LEU A 805 -37.08 -39.19 -3.78
CA LEU A 805 -37.84 -40.40 -3.44
C LEU A 805 -38.87 -40.74 -4.55
N PRO A 806 -39.12 -42.03 -4.85
CA PRO A 806 -40.11 -42.44 -5.78
C PRO A 806 -41.52 -41.95 -5.37
N ALA A 807 -42.36 -41.66 -6.40
CA ALA A 807 -43.77 -41.34 -6.15
C ALA A 807 -44.51 -42.54 -5.52
N GLY A 808 -45.32 -42.26 -4.46
CA GLY A 808 -46.11 -43.32 -3.82
C GLY A 808 -45.46 -43.97 -2.60
N THR A 809 -44.41 -43.46 -2.05
CA THR A 809 -43.81 -43.95 -0.78
C THR A 809 -44.72 -43.67 0.41
N ALA A 810 -45.89 -44.35 0.49
CA ALA A 810 -46.83 -44.21 1.60
C ALA A 810 -46.78 -45.44 2.48
N GLY A 811 -46.73 -45.27 3.81
CA GLY A 811 -46.96 -46.32 4.78
C GLY A 811 -45.76 -47.15 5.22
N ASN A 812 -44.54 -46.74 4.97
CA ASN A 812 -43.32 -47.44 5.33
C ASN A 812 -43.07 -47.40 6.86
N ASN A 813 -42.77 -48.54 7.46
CA ASN A 813 -42.58 -48.69 8.90
C ASN A 813 -41.12 -48.54 9.31
N SER A 814 -40.19 -48.76 8.39
CA SER A 814 -38.73 -48.68 8.65
C SER A 814 -38.03 -47.83 7.58
N CYS A 815 -37.34 -46.79 8.01
CA CYS A 815 -36.56 -45.91 7.13
C CYS A 815 -35.16 -45.72 7.68
N HIS A 816 -34.14 -45.85 6.83
CA HIS A 816 -32.74 -45.65 7.23
C HIS A 816 -32.00 -44.75 6.23
N ILE A 817 -31.11 -43.91 6.77
CA ILE A 817 -30.01 -43.30 6.05
C ILE A 817 -28.80 -44.17 6.26
N ILE A 818 -28.24 -44.74 5.21
CA ILE A 818 -27.03 -45.55 5.23
C ILE A 818 -25.94 -44.77 4.53
N ALA A 819 -24.80 -44.57 5.19
CA ALA A 819 -23.69 -43.88 4.57
C ALA A 819 -22.39 -44.69 4.71
N ARG A 820 -21.58 -44.68 3.65
CA ARG A 820 -20.23 -45.25 3.68
C ARG A 820 -19.27 -44.16 4.11
N VAL A 821 -18.70 -44.28 5.28
CA VAL A 821 -17.92 -43.24 5.96
C VAL A 821 -16.61 -43.79 6.52
N ARG A 822 -15.64 -42.88 6.70
CA ARG A 822 -14.44 -43.10 7.52
C ARG A 822 -14.05 -41.82 8.26
N SER A 823 -13.39 -41.95 9.38
CA SER A 823 -12.77 -40.84 10.09
C SER A 823 -11.29 -40.72 9.70
N ASN A 824 -10.84 -39.58 9.22
CA ASN A 824 -9.51 -39.40 8.69
C ASN A 824 -8.48 -39.12 9.79
N GLY A 825 -7.58 -40.10 10.04
CA GLY A 825 -6.48 -39.98 11.00
C GLY A 825 -6.74 -40.48 12.40
N GLY A 826 -7.96 -40.87 12.74
CA GLY A 826 -8.37 -41.40 14.03
C GLY A 826 -9.89 -41.42 14.20
N ASN A 827 -10.44 -42.00 15.25
CA ASN A 827 -11.90 -42.11 15.40
C ASN A 827 -12.57 -40.98 16.20
N ASN A 828 -11.78 -40.03 16.76
CA ASN A 828 -12.34 -38.90 17.52
C ASN A 828 -13.03 -37.86 16.58
N SER A 829 -14.23 -38.25 16.12
CA SER A 829 -15.08 -37.50 15.21
C SER A 829 -16.51 -37.52 15.68
N TYR A 830 -17.14 -36.37 15.84
CA TYR A 830 -18.52 -36.20 16.25
C TYR A 830 -19.27 -35.28 15.32
N GLY A 831 -20.52 -35.61 15.02
CA GLY A 831 -21.35 -34.72 14.18
C GLY A 831 -22.81 -35.09 14.15
N SER A 832 -23.56 -34.36 13.33
CA SER A 832 -25.01 -34.58 13.10
C SER A 832 -25.29 -34.98 11.67
N VAL A 833 -26.21 -35.91 11.50
CA VAL A 833 -26.88 -36.23 10.23
C VAL A 833 -28.17 -35.44 10.17
N GLU A 834 -28.26 -34.60 9.15
CA GLU A 834 -29.34 -33.60 9.03
C GLU A 834 -30.07 -33.79 7.71
N LEU A 835 -31.41 -33.63 7.75
CA LEU A 835 -32.26 -33.59 6.57
C LEU A 835 -32.46 -32.15 6.14
N LEU A 836 -32.21 -31.87 4.86
CA LEU A 836 -32.50 -30.59 4.25
C LEU A 836 -33.86 -30.67 3.51
N PRO A 837 -34.73 -29.66 3.61
CA PRO A 837 -36.05 -29.71 2.95
C PRO A 837 -35.90 -29.76 1.42
N LYS A 838 -36.92 -30.30 0.77
CA LYS A 838 -37.06 -30.18 -0.71
C LYS A 838 -37.04 -28.71 -1.10
N LYS A 839 -36.21 -28.34 -2.08
CA LYS A 839 -36.30 -27.04 -2.69
C LYS A 839 -37.63 -27.03 -3.47
N LYS A 840 -38.40 -25.95 -3.27
CA LYS A 840 -39.67 -25.71 -4.04
C LYS A 840 -39.36 -25.38 -5.46
#